data_ff9c609566ee3f1a6ba17022ac133901
#
_entry.id   ff9c609566ee3f1a6ba17022ac133901
#
_cell.length_a   1.000
_cell.length_b   1.000
_cell.length_c   1.000
_cell.angle_alpha   90.00
_cell.angle_beta   90.00
_cell.angle_gamma   90.00
#
_symmetry.space_group_name_H-M   'P 1'
#
loop_
_entity.id
_entity.type
_entity.pdbx_description
1 polymer ?
#
loop_
_entity_poly.entity_id
_entity_poly.type
_entity_poly.pdbx_seq_one_letter_code
_entity_poly.pdbx_strand_id
1 'polypeptide(L)'
;MKWNILHESRGRIRLHLNKPRLSMAEADQLQAYLAGLPGVRAAVVYERTCDAVITYTGARAAVLHGAAAFRFDVQALTEVSANSPRAVNHEYQEKLVNLTLFHFARKLFLPAPIRFAYTAVCSVRYLWHGLRSLLHRRLEVEVLDALSIGVSMLRGDFSTAGSVMFLLRLGELLEEWTRKKSLGDLAHCMSLNVDRVWQLTAEGEVLVPISQIRTGDAIIVHTGSVIPLDGRVLDGEASVNQASLTGEAEPVRKAAGAVVYAGTVVEEGQITLTVEQQAGSGRYDQIVRMIENSEKLKSASETRAAALADKLVPYSLLGTAVTYALTRNATRAISILMVDFSCALKLSMPLAVLSAMRECGSYHITVKGGKYLEALANADTIVFDKTGTLTHATPTVVQVVPFGTRTEDEILGIAACLEEHYPHSMANAVVQAASAKGIRHDEMHSEVQYVVAHGIASTIGGEKAVIGSQHFVFEDEGCYIPTAETAKFDALPPEYSHLYLAIGGVLAGVICIADPLRAEAAEVLRQLRGLGIQKAVMMTGDNDRTASVIAKQVGVDAYYAEVLPEDKARFVDAEKAAGRTVIMLGDGINDSPALSAASVGIAISDGAAIAREIADITIAADSLRELVTLKAIANGLQHRTRANYRFIMSFNSMLIVLGAMGILPPATSALLHNASTLGVSLKSMTNLLT
;
A
#
# COMPACT_ATOMS: atom_id res chain seq x y z
N MET A 1 -3.63 16.51 30.41
CA MET A 1 -4.05 17.90 30.10
C MET A 1 -5.46 18.18 30.59
N LYS A 2 -5.83 19.48 30.79
CA LYS A 2 -7.21 19.87 31.14
C LYS A 2 -7.97 20.24 29.87
N TRP A 3 -9.10 19.61 29.66
CA TRP A 3 -9.98 19.80 28.52
C TRP A 3 -11.36 20.28 28.97
N ASN A 4 -11.95 21.15 28.18
CA ASN A 4 -13.36 21.53 28.32
C ASN A 4 -14.14 20.96 27.14
N ILE A 5 -15.27 20.31 27.41
CA ILE A 5 -16.15 19.80 26.33
C ILE A 5 -16.98 20.99 25.84
N LEU A 6 -16.78 21.42 24.59
CA LEU A 6 -17.56 22.50 23.98
C LEU A 6 -18.87 21.98 23.35
N HIS A 7 -18.82 20.82 22.73
CA HIS A 7 -19.97 20.22 22.07
C HIS A 7 -19.80 18.71 22.01
N GLU A 8 -20.90 17.98 22.13
CA GLU A 8 -20.93 16.53 22.03
C GLU A 8 -22.17 16.07 21.29
N SER A 9 -22.00 15.09 20.40
CA SER A 9 -23.07 14.37 19.71
C SER A 9 -22.69 12.89 19.65
N ARG A 10 -23.61 12.01 19.26
CA ARG A 10 -23.35 10.57 19.22
C ARG A 10 -22.16 10.25 18.32
N GLY A 11 -21.07 9.74 18.89
CA GLY A 11 -19.83 9.37 18.17
C GLY A 11 -18.95 10.56 17.78
N ARG A 12 -19.23 11.79 18.23
CA ARG A 12 -18.41 12.96 17.95
C ARG A 12 -18.35 13.91 19.15
N ILE A 13 -17.12 14.31 19.51
CA ILE A 13 -16.87 15.22 20.62
C ILE A 13 -15.96 16.36 20.19
N ARG A 14 -16.23 17.58 20.63
CA ARG A 14 -15.34 18.75 20.48
C ARG A 14 -14.81 19.15 21.84
N LEU A 15 -13.50 19.06 21.99
CA LEU A 15 -12.74 19.37 23.19
C LEU A 15 -11.97 20.66 22.98
N HIS A 16 -12.00 21.53 23.97
CA HIS A 16 -11.19 22.76 24.00
C HIS A 16 -10.03 22.59 24.97
N LEU A 17 -8.82 22.85 24.49
CA LEU A 17 -7.62 22.86 25.31
C LEU A 17 -7.45 24.25 25.94
N ASN A 18 -7.35 24.33 27.26
CA ASN A 18 -7.18 25.58 27.99
C ASN A 18 -5.73 26.11 27.80
N LYS A 19 -5.43 26.56 26.58
CA LYS A 19 -4.16 27.13 26.14
C LYS A 19 -4.46 28.31 25.20
N PRO A 20 -3.73 29.44 25.31
CA PRO A 20 -4.03 30.64 24.50
C PRO A 20 -3.81 30.41 22.99
N ARG A 21 -2.85 29.57 22.60
CA ARG A 21 -2.57 29.22 21.21
C ARG A 21 -1.76 27.92 21.15
N LEU A 22 -1.99 27.12 20.14
CA LEU A 22 -1.14 25.98 19.75
C LEU A 22 -0.22 26.39 18.60
N SER A 23 1.04 25.99 18.65
CA SER A 23 1.89 26.01 17.46
C SER A 23 1.43 24.94 16.46
N MET A 24 1.83 25.04 15.20
CA MET A 24 1.49 24.03 14.19
C MET A 24 2.01 22.64 14.57
N ALA A 25 3.26 22.56 15.05
CA ALA A 25 3.87 21.32 15.50
C ALA A 25 3.14 20.69 16.71
N GLU A 26 2.74 21.50 17.69
CA GLU A 26 1.93 21.04 18.82
C GLU A 26 0.56 20.52 18.37
N ALA A 27 -0.07 21.20 17.41
CA ALA A 27 -1.37 20.78 16.90
C ALA A 27 -1.26 19.46 16.09
N ASP A 28 -0.17 19.26 15.33
CA ASP A 28 0.09 18.04 14.60
C ASP A 28 0.41 16.87 15.53
N GLN A 29 1.25 17.08 16.54
CA GLN A 29 1.55 16.07 17.56
C GLN A 29 0.29 15.65 18.33
N LEU A 30 -0.52 16.61 18.73
CA LEU A 30 -1.78 16.35 19.42
C LEU A 30 -2.76 15.59 18.51
N GLN A 31 -2.87 15.99 17.25
CA GLN A 31 -3.76 15.33 16.29
C GLN A 31 -3.33 13.88 16.03
N ALA A 32 -2.03 13.62 15.82
CA ALA A 32 -1.50 12.29 15.63
C ALA A 32 -1.78 11.37 16.84
N TYR A 33 -1.54 11.88 18.05
CA TYR A 33 -1.84 11.14 19.27
C TYR A 33 -3.32 10.80 19.41
N LEU A 34 -4.21 11.79 19.20
CA LEU A 34 -5.66 11.58 19.34
C LEU A 34 -6.19 10.62 18.26
N ALA A 35 -5.64 10.64 17.06
CA ALA A 35 -6.00 9.71 15.99
C ALA A 35 -5.55 8.28 16.30
N GLY A 36 -4.45 8.08 17.05
CA GLY A 36 -3.94 6.78 17.47
C GLY A 36 -4.67 6.17 18.68
N LEU A 37 -5.63 6.84 19.30
CA LEU A 37 -6.37 6.31 20.45
C LEU A 37 -7.34 5.20 20.01
N PRO A 38 -7.45 4.10 20.79
CA PRO A 38 -8.37 3.01 20.50
C PRO A 38 -9.81 3.49 20.33
N GLY A 39 -10.46 3.09 19.23
CA GLY A 39 -11.85 3.45 18.93
C GLY A 39 -12.06 4.86 18.36
N VAL A 40 -11.00 5.63 18.10
CA VAL A 40 -11.08 6.91 17.39
C VAL A 40 -11.00 6.62 15.88
N ARG A 41 -11.98 7.16 15.13
CA ARG A 41 -12.00 7.09 13.66
C ARG A 41 -11.27 8.24 12.98
N ALA A 42 -11.41 9.44 13.57
CA ALA A 42 -10.78 10.65 13.06
C ALA A 42 -10.61 11.67 14.17
N ALA A 43 -9.50 12.39 14.14
CA ALA A 43 -9.24 13.52 15.01
C ALA A 43 -8.74 14.70 14.17
N VAL A 44 -9.31 15.90 14.41
CA VAL A 44 -8.90 17.15 13.77
C VAL A 44 -8.66 18.18 14.85
N VAL A 45 -7.46 18.75 14.89
CA VAL A 45 -7.07 19.78 15.86
C VAL A 45 -6.94 21.13 15.16
N TYR A 46 -7.56 22.15 15.72
CA TYR A 46 -7.54 23.53 15.22
C TYR A 46 -6.59 24.38 16.08
N GLU A 47 -5.45 24.78 15.53
CA GLU A 47 -4.38 25.49 16.24
C GLU A 47 -4.80 26.88 16.73
N ARG A 48 -5.69 27.57 15.98
CA ARG A 48 -6.15 28.95 16.31
C ARG A 48 -7.16 28.97 17.44
N THR A 49 -8.05 28.00 17.47
CA THR A 49 -9.11 27.90 18.48
C THR A 49 -8.75 26.97 19.63
N CYS A 50 -7.63 26.24 19.53
CA CYS A 50 -7.19 25.22 20.48
C CYS A 50 -8.24 24.13 20.72
N ASP A 51 -9.03 23.79 19.68
CA ASP A 51 -10.07 22.79 19.75
C ASP A 51 -9.64 21.50 19.05
N ALA A 52 -10.03 20.37 19.62
CA ALA A 52 -9.93 19.05 18.99
C ALA A 52 -11.32 18.48 18.73
N VAL A 53 -11.61 18.13 17.49
CA VAL A 53 -12.83 17.42 17.10
C VAL A 53 -12.49 15.98 16.88
N ILE A 54 -13.07 15.09 17.68
CA ILE A 54 -12.80 13.64 17.66
C ILE A 54 -14.08 12.92 17.26
N THR A 55 -13.98 12.08 16.23
CA THR A 55 -15.04 11.15 15.82
C THR A 55 -14.64 9.75 16.27
N TYR A 56 -15.49 9.05 17.01
CA TYR A 56 -15.14 7.78 17.62
C TYR A 56 -16.31 6.78 17.58
N THR A 57 -15.97 5.48 17.70
CA THR A 57 -16.94 4.36 17.76
C THR A 57 -16.83 3.56 19.06
N GLY A 58 -15.79 3.84 19.86
CA GLY A 58 -15.53 3.18 21.13
C GLY A 58 -16.24 3.81 22.33
N ALA A 59 -15.85 3.39 23.52
CA ALA A 59 -16.38 3.94 24.78
C ALA A 59 -15.92 5.40 24.98
N ARG A 60 -16.87 6.33 25.16
CA ARG A 60 -16.62 7.75 25.43
C ARG A 60 -15.57 8.00 26.53
N ALA A 61 -15.65 7.23 27.63
CA ALA A 61 -14.75 7.36 28.76
C ALA A 61 -13.28 7.08 28.36
N ALA A 62 -13.04 6.10 27.50
CA ALA A 62 -11.70 5.75 27.03
C ALA A 62 -11.08 6.88 26.20
N VAL A 63 -11.86 7.50 25.30
CA VAL A 63 -11.41 8.64 24.48
C VAL A 63 -11.06 9.85 25.36
N LEU A 64 -11.90 10.19 26.35
CA LEU A 64 -11.64 11.30 27.27
C LEU A 64 -10.43 11.04 28.17
N HIS A 65 -10.29 9.82 28.67
CA HIS A 65 -9.14 9.43 29.49
C HIS A 65 -7.84 9.46 28.68
N GLY A 66 -7.85 8.93 27.46
CA GLY A 66 -6.72 9.01 26.51
C GLY A 66 -6.34 10.46 26.20
N ALA A 67 -7.32 11.31 25.87
CA ALA A 67 -7.05 12.74 25.62
C ALA A 67 -6.46 13.46 26.85
N ALA A 68 -6.89 13.12 28.06
CA ALA A 68 -6.36 13.69 29.31
C ALA A 68 -4.92 13.25 29.62
N ALA A 69 -4.53 12.05 29.19
CA ALA A 69 -3.18 11.50 29.40
C ALA A 69 -2.11 12.15 28.53
N PHE A 70 -2.48 12.82 27.44
CA PHE A 70 -1.53 13.43 26.50
C PHE A 70 -0.61 14.46 27.15
N ARG A 71 0.67 14.44 26.76
CA ARG A 71 1.69 15.46 27.09
C ARG A 71 2.49 15.79 25.83
N PHE A 72 2.82 17.08 25.65
CA PHE A 72 3.71 17.50 24.56
C PHE A 72 5.14 17.02 24.80
N ASP A 73 5.72 16.41 23.80
CA ASP A 73 7.15 16.08 23.77
C ASP A 73 7.91 17.21 23.08
N VAL A 74 8.74 17.93 23.85
CA VAL A 74 9.47 19.11 23.38
C VAL A 74 10.57 18.75 22.36
N GLN A 75 11.13 17.54 22.43
CA GLN A 75 12.17 17.08 21.48
C GLN A 75 11.55 16.72 20.13
N ALA A 76 10.40 16.06 20.11
CA ALA A 76 9.67 15.75 18.89
C ALA A 76 9.08 16.98 18.17
N LEU A 77 8.89 18.10 18.88
CA LEU A 77 8.37 19.35 18.29
C LEU A 77 9.34 20.02 17.31
N THR A 78 10.64 19.76 17.43
CA THR A 78 11.68 20.38 16.60
C THR A 78 11.84 19.71 15.23
N GLU A 79 11.51 18.42 15.12
CA GLU A 79 11.74 17.61 13.90
C GLU A 79 10.53 17.60 12.92
N VAL A 80 9.31 17.78 13.39
CA VAL A 80 8.08 17.63 12.60
C VAL A 80 7.69 18.87 11.78
N SER A 81 8.33 20.03 12.00
CA SER A 81 7.74 21.33 11.62
C SER A 81 7.81 21.72 10.13
N ALA A 82 8.74 21.22 9.33
CA ALA A 82 8.99 21.76 7.98
C ALA A 82 8.08 21.19 6.86
N ASN A 83 7.62 19.93 6.99
CA ASN A 83 6.88 19.21 5.94
C ASN A 83 5.47 18.77 6.37
N SER A 84 4.91 19.31 7.44
CA SER A 84 3.56 18.94 7.86
C SER A 84 2.51 19.41 6.84
N PRO A 85 1.39 18.67 6.63
CA PRO A 85 0.29 19.10 5.77
C PRO A 85 -0.26 20.49 6.11
N ARG A 86 -0.16 20.92 7.38
CA ARG A 86 -0.55 22.26 7.83
C ARG A 86 0.45 23.32 7.39
N ALA A 87 1.74 23.06 7.53
CA ALA A 87 2.79 23.98 7.10
C ALA A 87 2.71 24.23 5.61
N VAL A 88 2.52 23.18 4.83
CA VAL A 88 2.30 23.27 3.38
C VAL A 88 1.05 24.11 3.07
N ASN A 89 -0.10 23.82 3.69
CA ASN A 89 -1.32 24.58 3.45
C ASN A 89 -1.15 26.07 3.79
N HIS A 90 -0.48 26.40 4.91
CA HIS A 90 -0.24 27.78 5.32
C HIS A 90 0.69 28.51 4.35
N GLU A 91 1.80 27.90 3.95
CA GLU A 91 2.74 28.44 2.98
C GLU A 91 2.05 28.80 1.65
N TYR A 92 1.23 27.87 1.14
CA TYR A 92 0.53 28.10 -0.14
C TYR A 92 -0.64 29.08 -0.01
N GLN A 93 -1.34 29.12 1.12
CA GLN A 93 -2.32 30.17 1.40
C GLN A 93 -1.69 31.56 1.44
N GLU A 94 -0.54 31.72 2.09
CA GLU A 94 0.20 32.98 2.07
C GLU A 94 0.66 33.39 0.67
N LYS A 95 1.23 32.45 -0.09
CA LYS A 95 1.63 32.69 -1.49
C LYS A 95 0.43 33.11 -2.35
N LEU A 96 -0.72 32.45 -2.20
CA LEU A 96 -1.95 32.76 -2.95
C LEU A 96 -2.50 34.14 -2.58
N VAL A 97 -2.58 34.46 -1.29
CA VAL A 97 -3.03 35.75 -0.81
C VAL A 97 -2.09 36.85 -1.29
N ASN A 98 -0.79 36.67 -1.15
CA ASN A 98 0.22 37.65 -1.62
C ASN A 98 0.16 37.85 -3.13
N LEU A 99 0.05 36.78 -3.92
CA LEU A 99 -0.08 36.88 -5.38
C LEU A 99 -1.33 37.68 -5.79
N THR A 100 -2.46 37.37 -5.14
CA THR A 100 -3.75 38.01 -5.41
C THR A 100 -3.75 39.47 -4.98
N LEU A 101 -3.34 39.75 -3.74
CA LEU A 101 -3.23 41.11 -3.22
C LEU A 101 -2.28 41.97 -4.08
N PHE A 102 -1.12 41.43 -4.44
CA PHE A 102 -0.16 42.13 -5.29
C PHE A 102 -0.71 42.43 -6.68
N HIS A 103 -1.45 41.50 -7.29
CA HIS A 103 -2.10 41.70 -8.57
C HIS A 103 -3.11 42.85 -8.53
N PHE A 104 -4.00 42.85 -7.55
CA PHE A 104 -5.03 43.89 -7.41
C PHE A 104 -4.44 45.23 -6.96
N ALA A 105 -3.50 45.25 -6.01
CA ALA A 105 -2.83 46.44 -5.55
C ALA A 105 -2.08 47.13 -6.71
N ARG A 106 -1.36 46.37 -7.51
CA ARG A 106 -0.71 46.88 -8.70
C ARG A 106 -1.69 47.50 -9.69
N LYS A 107 -2.84 46.84 -9.90
CA LYS A 107 -3.86 47.34 -10.84
C LYS A 107 -4.51 48.61 -10.33
N LEU A 108 -4.63 48.79 -9.02
CA LEU A 108 -5.32 49.91 -8.37
C LEU A 108 -4.37 51.12 -8.13
N PHE A 109 -3.14 50.84 -7.67
CA PHE A 109 -2.26 51.92 -7.15
C PHE A 109 -1.11 52.29 -8.11
N LEU A 110 -0.71 51.43 -9.09
CA LEU A 110 0.40 51.77 -9.96
C LEU A 110 -0.06 52.58 -11.20
N PRO A 111 0.66 53.65 -11.54
CA PRO A 111 0.45 54.37 -12.81
C PRO A 111 0.61 53.46 -14.03
N ALA A 112 -0.13 53.77 -15.10
CA ALA A 112 -0.15 52.96 -16.34
C ALA A 112 1.24 52.66 -16.94
N PRO A 113 2.18 53.66 -17.05
CA PRO A 113 3.51 53.39 -17.64
C PRO A 113 4.32 52.36 -16.83
N ILE A 114 4.29 52.42 -15.50
CA ILE A 114 5.01 51.50 -14.63
C ILE A 114 4.38 50.10 -14.73
N ARG A 115 3.06 50.03 -14.81
CA ARG A 115 2.32 48.79 -14.98
C ARG A 115 2.64 48.11 -16.31
N PHE A 116 2.77 48.89 -17.38
CA PHE A 116 3.16 48.37 -18.69
C PHE A 116 4.61 47.85 -18.69
N ALA A 117 5.56 48.61 -18.14
CA ALA A 117 6.94 48.19 -18.00
C ALA A 117 7.07 46.89 -17.20
N TYR A 118 6.36 46.79 -16.06
CA TYR A 118 6.32 45.55 -15.25
C TYR A 118 5.76 44.36 -16.05
N THR A 119 4.64 44.57 -16.77
CA THR A 119 4.03 43.51 -17.60
C THR A 119 5.00 43.05 -18.69
N ALA A 120 5.71 43.98 -19.34
CA ALA A 120 6.72 43.68 -20.34
C ALA A 120 7.89 42.86 -19.76
N VAL A 121 8.40 43.22 -18.59
CA VAL A 121 9.46 42.45 -17.92
C VAL A 121 9.00 41.03 -17.56
N CYS A 122 7.81 40.91 -16.97
CA CYS A 122 7.26 39.60 -16.63
C CYS A 122 6.98 38.69 -17.81
N SER A 123 6.63 39.27 -18.98
CA SER A 123 6.35 38.49 -20.19
C SER A 123 7.59 37.82 -20.77
N VAL A 124 8.80 38.34 -20.53
CA VAL A 124 10.06 37.75 -21.01
C VAL A 124 10.22 36.30 -20.63
N ARG A 125 9.86 35.96 -19.39
CA ARG A 125 9.93 34.57 -18.91
C ARG A 125 9.07 33.62 -19.76
N TYR A 126 7.82 33.95 -20.01
CA TYR A 126 6.89 33.14 -20.78
C TYR A 126 7.30 33.05 -22.26
N LEU A 127 7.69 34.18 -22.85
CA LEU A 127 8.18 34.22 -24.23
C LEU A 127 9.45 33.37 -24.41
N TRP A 128 10.35 33.40 -23.42
CA TRP A 128 11.56 32.58 -23.45
C TRP A 128 11.26 31.10 -23.37
N HIS A 129 10.33 30.67 -22.46
CA HIS A 129 9.92 29.27 -22.34
C HIS A 129 9.29 28.78 -23.68
N GLY A 130 8.37 29.52 -24.24
CA GLY A 130 7.79 29.17 -25.54
C GLY A 130 8.80 29.12 -26.69
N LEU A 131 9.74 30.08 -26.75
CA LEU A 131 10.82 30.06 -27.74
C LEU A 131 11.73 28.85 -27.56
N ARG A 132 12.07 28.50 -26.32
CA ARG A 132 12.90 27.34 -26.03
C ARG A 132 12.21 26.02 -26.44
N SER A 133 10.91 25.87 -26.20
CA SER A 133 10.11 24.73 -26.67
C SER A 133 10.15 24.61 -28.19
N LEU A 134 9.97 25.72 -28.90
CA LEU A 134 10.06 25.76 -30.38
C LEU A 134 11.44 25.40 -30.90
N LEU A 135 12.51 25.90 -30.27
CA LEU A 135 13.89 25.55 -30.62
C LEU A 135 14.20 24.06 -30.47
N HIS A 136 13.57 23.40 -29.50
CA HIS A 136 13.67 21.95 -29.32
C HIS A 136 12.69 21.18 -30.23
N ARG A 137 12.00 21.84 -31.16
CA ARG A 137 10.98 21.26 -32.06
C ARG A 137 9.84 20.56 -31.33
N ARG A 138 9.49 21.05 -30.14
CA ARG A 138 8.37 20.55 -29.36
C ARG A 138 7.25 21.59 -29.36
N LEU A 139 6.04 21.15 -29.70
CA LEU A 139 4.83 21.97 -29.61
C LEU A 139 4.11 21.62 -28.31
N GLU A 140 4.50 22.30 -27.25
CA GLU A 140 3.96 22.13 -25.87
C GLU A 140 3.11 23.36 -25.50
N VAL A 141 2.47 23.31 -24.34
CA VAL A 141 1.54 24.36 -23.87
C VAL A 141 2.24 25.73 -23.74
N GLU A 142 3.53 25.74 -23.40
CA GLU A 142 4.36 26.93 -23.28
C GLU A 142 4.37 27.78 -24.59
N VAL A 143 4.16 27.12 -25.74
CA VAL A 143 4.05 27.83 -27.03
C VAL A 143 2.72 28.57 -27.13
N LEU A 144 1.62 27.97 -26.62
CA LEU A 144 0.29 28.62 -26.58
C LEU A 144 0.32 29.84 -25.67
N ASP A 145 0.92 29.70 -24.48
CA ASP A 145 1.05 30.79 -23.52
C ASP A 145 1.90 31.93 -24.06
N ALA A 146 3.07 31.62 -24.61
CA ALA A 146 3.95 32.62 -25.24
C ALA A 146 3.28 33.35 -26.39
N LEU A 147 2.53 32.63 -27.23
CA LEU A 147 1.84 33.24 -28.40
C LEU A 147 0.70 34.16 -27.92
N SER A 148 -0.09 33.73 -26.90
CA SER A 148 -1.18 34.54 -26.39
C SER A 148 -0.71 35.82 -25.71
N ILE A 149 0.35 35.74 -24.90
CA ILE A 149 0.98 36.90 -24.24
C ILE A 149 1.63 37.78 -25.28
N GLY A 150 2.41 37.22 -26.21
CA GLY A 150 3.11 37.93 -27.25
C GLY A 150 2.18 38.72 -28.19
N VAL A 151 1.10 38.10 -28.67
CA VAL A 151 0.10 38.76 -29.51
C VAL A 151 -0.62 39.89 -28.75
N SER A 152 -0.97 39.67 -27.47
CA SER A 152 -1.57 40.71 -26.66
C SER A 152 -0.64 41.91 -26.43
N MET A 153 0.65 41.65 -26.21
CA MET A 153 1.67 42.68 -26.06
C MET A 153 1.86 43.49 -27.36
N LEU A 154 1.96 42.83 -28.51
CA LEU A 154 2.11 43.48 -29.86
C LEU A 154 0.92 44.38 -30.19
N ARG A 155 -0.28 44.04 -29.67
CA ARG A 155 -1.49 44.88 -29.83
C ARG A 155 -1.57 46.03 -28.85
N GLY A 156 -0.62 46.15 -27.92
CA GLY A 156 -0.67 47.14 -26.85
C GLY A 156 -1.68 46.82 -25.74
N ASP A 157 -2.27 45.61 -25.73
CA ASP A 157 -3.20 45.18 -24.71
C ASP A 157 -2.46 44.55 -23.51
N PHE A 158 -1.73 45.38 -22.78
CA PHE A 158 -1.00 44.99 -21.57
C PHE A 158 -1.89 44.53 -20.45
N SER A 159 -3.18 44.93 -20.46
CA SER A 159 -4.14 44.51 -19.43
C SER A 159 -4.49 43.02 -19.60
N THR A 160 -4.78 42.58 -20.81
CA THR A 160 -5.04 41.17 -21.13
C THR A 160 -3.78 40.34 -20.88
N ALA A 161 -2.60 40.75 -21.39
CA ALA A 161 -1.34 40.04 -21.12
C ALA A 161 -1.06 39.88 -19.64
N GLY A 162 -1.25 40.93 -18.84
CA GLY A 162 -1.06 40.88 -17.37
C GLY A 162 -2.06 40.01 -16.64
N SER A 163 -3.30 39.97 -17.11
CA SER A 163 -4.33 39.08 -16.52
C SER A 163 -4.06 37.61 -16.86
N VAL A 164 -3.64 37.32 -18.09
CA VAL A 164 -3.25 35.97 -18.51
C VAL A 164 -2.09 35.46 -17.67
N MET A 165 -1.00 36.24 -17.58
CA MET A 165 0.17 35.85 -16.77
C MET A 165 -0.20 35.63 -15.26
N PHE A 166 -1.12 36.44 -14.74
CA PHE A 166 -1.62 36.23 -13.35
C PHE A 166 -2.36 34.90 -13.23
N LEU A 167 -3.26 34.58 -14.18
CA LEU A 167 -4.04 33.34 -14.15
C LEU A 167 -3.16 32.11 -14.37
N LEU A 168 -2.15 32.17 -15.24
CA LEU A 168 -1.17 31.12 -15.42
C LEU A 168 -0.40 30.86 -14.12
N ARG A 169 0.11 31.92 -13.48
CA ARG A 169 0.84 31.80 -12.23
C ARG A 169 -0.03 31.30 -11.07
N LEU A 170 -1.30 31.68 -11.06
CA LEU A 170 -2.29 31.16 -10.12
C LEU A 170 -2.51 29.66 -10.34
N GLY A 171 -2.64 29.23 -11.60
CA GLY A 171 -2.77 27.83 -11.98
C GLY A 171 -1.55 27.02 -11.53
N GLU A 172 -0.33 27.45 -11.86
CA GLU A 172 0.93 26.82 -11.42
C GLU A 172 1.00 26.65 -9.89
N LEU A 173 0.62 27.71 -9.16
CA LEU A 173 0.63 27.69 -7.68
C LEU A 173 -0.38 26.69 -7.10
N LEU A 174 -1.59 26.65 -7.66
CA LEU A 174 -2.63 25.72 -7.21
C LEU A 174 -2.27 24.26 -7.56
N GLU A 175 -1.64 24.05 -8.71
CA GLU A 175 -1.15 22.75 -9.13
C GLU A 175 -0.06 22.23 -8.16
N GLU A 176 0.94 23.06 -7.88
CA GLU A 176 2.02 22.71 -6.95
C GLU A 176 1.50 22.44 -5.53
N TRP A 177 0.58 23.28 -5.04
CA TRP A 177 -0.09 23.06 -3.75
C TRP A 177 -0.83 21.74 -3.70
N THR A 178 -1.64 21.45 -4.73
CA THR A 178 -2.48 20.24 -4.77
C THR A 178 -1.60 18.99 -4.80
N ARG A 179 -0.50 19.01 -5.58
CA ARG A 179 0.48 17.93 -5.64
C ARG A 179 1.17 17.70 -4.30
N LYS A 180 1.73 18.75 -3.68
CA LYS A 180 2.41 18.64 -2.40
C LYS A 180 1.48 18.18 -1.28
N LYS A 181 0.24 18.69 -1.25
CA LYS A 181 -0.77 18.26 -0.29
C LYS A 181 -1.09 16.77 -0.43
N SER A 182 -1.32 16.29 -1.66
CA SER A 182 -1.65 14.88 -1.90
C SER A 182 -0.50 13.94 -1.52
N LEU A 183 0.75 14.34 -1.81
CA LEU A 183 1.95 13.60 -1.41
C LEU A 183 2.10 13.56 0.11
N GLY A 184 1.88 14.70 0.80
CA GLY A 184 1.93 14.77 2.25
C GLY A 184 0.85 13.93 2.93
N ASP A 185 -0.39 13.96 2.42
CA ASP A 185 -1.49 13.14 2.92
C ASP A 185 -1.20 11.65 2.75
N LEU A 186 -0.63 11.24 1.61
CA LEU A 186 -0.23 9.85 1.36
C LEU A 186 0.91 9.42 2.29
N ALA A 187 1.96 10.22 2.41
CA ALA A 187 3.09 9.94 3.31
C ALA A 187 2.63 9.82 4.76
N HIS A 188 1.70 10.67 5.21
CA HIS A 188 1.12 10.58 6.54
C HIS A 188 0.34 9.28 6.77
N CYS A 189 -0.50 8.86 5.82
CA CYS A 189 -1.21 7.58 5.92
C CYS A 189 -0.25 6.38 5.98
N MET A 190 0.83 6.40 5.20
CA MET A 190 1.82 5.31 5.19
C MET A 190 2.70 5.29 6.44
N SER A 191 2.94 6.45 7.08
CA SER A 191 3.75 6.55 8.32
C SER A 191 3.02 6.09 9.58
N LEU A 192 1.69 5.96 9.55
CA LEU A 192 0.89 5.48 10.69
C LEU A 192 1.01 3.97 10.94
N ASN A 193 1.54 3.19 9.98
CA ASN A 193 1.86 1.78 10.19
C ASN A 193 3.15 1.66 11.00
N VAL A 194 3.02 1.71 12.31
CA VAL A 194 4.15 1.65 13.26
C VAL A 194 4.56 0.20 13.42
N ASP A 195 5.74 -0.14 12.90
CA ASP A 195 6.36 -1.42 13.15
C ASP A 195 7.00 -1.43 14.54
N ARG A 196 6.92 -2.58 15.19
CA ARG A 196 7.61 -2.88 16.43
C ARG A 196 8.94 -3.54 16.10
N VAL A 197 9.92 -3.37 16.96
CA VAL A 197 11.26 -3.96 16.82
C VAL A 197 11.64 -4.68 18.10
N TRP A 198 12.42 -5.74 17.98
CA TRP A 198 12.98 -6.45 19.13
C TRP A 198 14.21 -5.70 19.62
N GLN A 199 14.09 -5.06 20.78
CA GLN A 199 15.22 -4.43 21.47
C GLN A 199 15.89 -5.44 22.39
N LEU A 200 17.23 -5.53 22.32
CA LEU A 200 18.00 -6.32 23.26
C LEU A 200 18.24 -5.49 24.53
N THR A 201 17.68 -5.93 25.64
CA THR A 201 17.85 -5.33 26.97
C THR A 201 18.65 -6.29 27.89
N ALA A 202 19.04 -5.79 29.06
CA ALA A 202 19.69 -6.64 30.06
C ALA A 202 18.82 -7.78 30.58
N GLU A 203 17.48 -7.69 30.39
CA GLU A 203 16.50 -8.67 30.83
C GLU A 203 16.06 -9.63 29.69
N GLY A 204 16.57 -9.43 28.47
CA GLY A 204 16.26 -10.21 27.28
C GLY A 204 15.69 -9.39 26.12
N GLU A 205 15.07 -10.08 25.16
CA GLU A 205 14.44 -9.48 23.99
C GLU A 205 13.06 -8.90 24.36
N VAL A 206 12.87 -7.62 24.07
CA VAL A 206 11.59 -6.92 24.34
C VAL A 206 11.08 -6.29 23.05
N LEU A 207 9.82 -6.57 22.68
CA LEU A 207 9.18 -6.01 21.51
C LEU A 207 8.65 -4.59 21.81
N VAL A 208 9.36 -3.57 21.30
CA VAL A 208 9.06 -2.15 21.53
C VAL A 208 8.67 -1.42 20.22
N PRO A 209 7.88 -0.35 20.29
CA PRO A 209 7.68 0.52 19.13
C PRO A 209 9.00 1.11 18.63
N ILE A 210 9.18 1.17 17.31
CA ILE A 210 10.41 1.71 16.69
C ILE A 210 10.71 3.15 17.14
N SER A 211 9.68 3.93 17.48
CA SER A 211 9.81 5.31 17.97
C SER A 211 10.50 5.43 19.33
N GLN A 212 10.65 4.34 20.07
CA GLN A 212 11.35 4.30 21.37
C GLN A 212 12.83 4.00 21.21
N ILE A 213 13.26 3.53 20.06
CA ILE A 213 14.64 3.17 19.77
C ILE A 213 15.49 4.44 19.56
N ARG A 214 16.65 4.47 20.18
CA ARG A 214 17.62 5.56 20.09
C ARG A 214 18.90 5.10 19.40
N THR A 215 19.67 6.05 18.90
CA THR A 215 21.03 5.78 18.40
C THR A 215 21.88 5.17 19.53
N GLY A 216 22.52 4.05 19.23
CA GLY A 216 23.29 3.25 20.19
C GLY A 216 22.54 2.09 20.82
N ASP A 217 21.20 2.01 20.67
CA ASP A 217 20.44 0.85 21.13
C ASP A 217 20.76 -0.38 20.27
N ALA A 218 20.72 -1.56 20.90
CA ALA A 218 20.85 -2.83 20.23
C ALA A 218 19.47 -3.40 19.88
N ILE A 219 19.27 -3.77 18.62
CA ILE A 219 18.05 -4.42 18.15
C ILE A 219 18.37 -5.75 17.47
N ILE A 220 17.46 -6.71 17.58
CA ILE A 220 17.56 -8.03 16.99
C ILE A 220 16.68 -8.11 15.77
N VAL A 221 17.21 -8.65 14.67
CA VAL A 221 16.47 -8.90 13.43
C VAL A 221 16.54 -10.38 13.10
N HIS A 222 15.38 -11.02 13.15
CA HIS A 222 15.21 -12.45 12.89
C HIS A 222 15.08 -12.74 11.40
N THR A 223 15.29 -14.00 11.01
CA THR A 223 15.04 -14.51 9.66
C THR A 223 13.65 -14.10 9.16
N GLY A 224 13.57 -13.68 7.90
CA GLY A 224 12.33 -13.22 7.25
C GLY A 224 11.90 -11.81 7.63
N SER A 225 12.65 -11.09 8.47
CA SER A 225 12.32 -9.73 8.92
C SER A 225 13.06 -8.64 8.14
N VAL A 226 12.40 -7.48 7.96
CA VAL A 226 13.07 -6.27 7.42
C VAL A 226 13.95 -5.66 8.49
N ILE A 227 15.15 -5.24 8.12
CA ILE A 227 16.01 -4.41 8.96
C ILE A 227 15.35 -3.02 9.10
N PRO A 228 14.93 -2.64 10.32
CA PRO A 228 14.09 -1.47 10.49
C PRO A 228 14.84 -0.14 10.48
N LEU A 229 16.14 -0.16 10.79
CA LEU A 229 16.99 1.01 10.97
C LEU A 229 18.39 0.73 10.46
N ASP A 230 19.07 1.76 9.93
CA ASP A 230 20.48 1.67 9.55
C ASP A 230 21.35 1.41 10.79
N GLY A 231 22.28 0.48 10.67
CA GLY A 231 23.13 0.13 11.78
C GLY A 231 24.30 -0.77 11.41
N ARG A 232 25.04 -1.16 12.43
CA ARG A 232 26.18 -2.06 12.31
C ARG A 232 25.92 -3.35 13.07
N VAL A 233 26.17 -4.48 12.45
CA VAL A 233 26.02 -5.79 13.08
C VAL A 233 26.97 -5.89 14.28
N LEU A 234 26.40 -6.10 15.46
CA LEU A 234 27.10 -6.29 16.71
C LEU A 234 27.48 -7.77 16.90
N ASP A 235 26.52 -8.65 16.64
CA ASP A 235 26.66 -10.10 16.80
C ASP A 235 25.75 -10.85 15.83
N GLY A 236 26.08 -12.11 15.55
CA GLY A 236 25.33 -12.96 14.63
C GLY A 236 25.80 -12.87 13.18
N GLU A 237 25.20 -13.70 12.35
CA GLU A 237 25.46 -13.78 10.92
C GLU A 237 24.16 -14.04 10.15
N ALA A 238 23.97 -13.33 9.04
CA ALA A 238 22.80 -13.47 8.21
C ALA A 238 23.08 -13.24 6.73
N SER A 239 22.28 -13.86 5.88
CA SER A 239 22.16 -13.56 4.46
C SER A 239 21.12 -12.47 4.29
N VAL A 240 21.50 -11.31 3.77
CA VAL A 240 20.64 -10.12 3.67
C VAL A 240 20.39 -9.78 2.21
N ASN A 241 19.13 -9.78 1.82
CA ASN A 241 18.69 -9.31 0.51
C ASN A 241 18.69 -7.78 0.46
N GLN A 242 19.46 -7.22 -0.46
CA GLN A 242 19.62 -5.78 -0.67
C GLN A 242 19.04 -5.34 -2.03
N ALA A 243 18.26 -6.17 -2.70
CA ALA A 243 17.69 -5.89 -4.02
C ALA A 243 16.91 -4.56 -4.08
N SER A 244 16.26 -4.18 -2.98
CA SER A 244 15.55 -2.90 -2.83
C SER A 244 16.47 -1.67 -2.94
N LEU A 245 17.75 -1.81 -2.61
CA LEU A 245 18.72 -0.71 -2.63
C LEU A 245 19.65 -0.77 -3.84
N THR A 246 20.13 -1.96 -4.19
CA THR A 246 21.16 -2.16 -5.22
C THR A 246 20.59 -2.61 -6.56
N GLY A 247 19.39 -3.19 -6.56
CA GLY A 247 18.77 -3.83 -7.72
C GLY A 247 19.32 -5.24 -8.02
N GLU A 248 20.27 -5.73 -7.21
CA GLU A 248 20.87 -7.06 -7.35
C GLU A 248 20.10 -8.07 -6.49
N ALA A 249 19.64 -9.16 -7.11
CA ALA A 249 18.82 -10.17 -6.44
C ALA A 249 19.61 -11.15 -5.57
N GLU A 250 20.95 -11.15 -5.63
CA GLU A 250 21.79 -12.08 -4.86
C GLU A 250 21.96 -11.59 -3.42
N PRO A 251 21.61 -12.40 -2.41
CA PRO A 251 21.72 -12.02 -1.01
C PRO A 251 23.19 -11.89 -0.58
N VAL A 252 23.49 -10.87 0.22
CA VAL A 252 24.83 -10.58 0.70
C VAL A 252 25.00 -11.05 2.14
N ARG A 253 26.03 -11.87 2.39
CA ARG A 253 26.36 -12.33 3.75
C ARG A 253 26.86 -11.17 4.61
N LYS A 254 26.23 -10.98 5.77
CA LYS A 254 26.57 -9.96 6.77
C LYS A 254 26.94 -10.63 8.08
N ALA A 255 28.08 -10.22 8.63
CA ALA A 255 28.62 -10.71 9.90
C ALA A 255 29.00 -9.52 10.81
N ALA A 256 29.42 -9.80 12.02
CA ALA A 256 29.81 -8.79 13.00
C ALA A 256 30.73 -7.71 12.40
N GLY A 257 30.42 -6.44 12.63
CA GLY A 257 31.09 -5.27 12.07
C GLY A 257 30.60 -4.81 10.69
N ALA A 258 29.76 -5.60 9.99
CA ALA A 258 29.20 -5.21 8.71
C ALA A 258 28.12 -4.13 8.87
N VAL A 259 28.04 -3.21 7.91
CA VAL A 259 26.95 -2.22 7.85
C VAL A 259 25.73 -2.85 7.18
N VAL A 260 24.58 -2.61 7.78
CA VAL A 260 23.28 -3.03 7.26
C VAL A 260 22.34 -1.82 7.12
N TYR A 261 21.47 -1.87 6.15
CA TYR A 261 20.63 -0.75 5.75
C TYR A 261 19.16 -1.03 6.02
N ALA A 262 18.45 -0.03 6.49
CA ALA A 262 17.00 -0.08 6.67
C ALA A 262 16.29 -0.38 5.34
N GLY A 263 15.27 -1.26 5.41
CA GLY A 263 14.51 -1.69 4.23
C GLY A 263 15.11 -2.90 3.52
N THR A 264 16.25 -3.43 3.94
CA THR A 264 16.77 -4.71 3.46
C THR A 264 16.22 -5.87 4.31
N VAL A 265 16.25 -7.09 3.79
CA VAL A 265 15.57 -8.25 4.40
C VAL A 265 16.58 -9.31 4.78
N VAL A 266 16.47 -9.83 6.00
CA VAL A 266 17.24 -11.01 6.45
C VAL A 266 16.57 -12.27 5.88
N GLU A 267 17.18 -12.93 4.90
CA GLU A 267 16.66 -14.16 4.31
C GLU A 267 16.95 -15.38 5.16
N GLU A 268 18.16 -15.48 5.66
CA GLU A 268 18.60 -16.58 6.53
C GLU A 268 19.49 -16.06 7.65
N GLY A 269 19.40 -16.68 8.82
CA GLY A 269 20.18 -16.31 10.00
C GLY A 269 19.48 -15.24 10.87
N GLN A 270 20.23 -14.74 11.84
CA GLN A 270 19.78 -13.72 12.78
C GLN A 270 20.94 -12.79 13.08
N ILE A 271 20.66 -11.50 13.15
CA ILE A 271 21.67 -10.50 13.52
C ILE A 271 21.19 -9.60 14.65
N THR A 272 22.09 -9.25 15.53
CA THR A 272 21.94 -8.14 16.47
C THR A 272 22.69 -6.96 15.90
N LEU A 273 22.04 -5.82 15.76
CA LEU A 273 22.68 -4.62 15.23
C LEU A 273 22.58 -3.46 16.21
N THR A 274 23.62 -2.62 16.22
CA THR A 274 23.59 -1.32 16.92
C THR A 274 23.07 -0.27 15.98
N VAL A 275 22.06 0.49 16.40
CA VAL A 275 21.41 1.54 15.62
C VAL A 275 22.35 2.75 15.49
N GLU A 276 22.70 3.13 14.26
CA GLU A 276 23.58 4.27 13.98
C GLU A 276 22.79 5.57 13.70
N GLN A 277 21.55 5.47 13.21
CA GLN A 277 20.69 6.63 12.95
C GLN A 277 19.33 6.49 13.64
N GLN A 278 18.85 7.59 14.20
CA GLN A 278 17.58 7.61 14.94
C GLN A 278 16.37 7.43 14.03
N ALA A 279 15.35 6.72 14.52
CA ALA A 279 14.05 6.58 13.84
C ALA A 279 13.37 7.94 13.74
N GLY A 280 13.21 8.47 12.53
CA GLY A 280 12.49 9.73 12.31
C GLY A 280 12.83 10.39 10.97
N SER A 281 14.09 10.65 10.68
CA SER A 281 14.49 11.34 9.44
C SER A 281 14.55 10.43 8.21
N GLY A 282 14.89 9.15 8.39
CA GLY A 282 15.06 8.21 7.27
C GLY A 282 13.75 7.65 6.72
N ARG A 283 12.73 7.43 7.57
CA ARG A 283 11.49 6.74 7.17
C ARG A 283 10.56 7.60 6.31
N TYR A 284 10.40 8.87 6.66
CA TYR A 284 9.66 9.83 5.82
C TYR A 284 10.32 9.98 4.45
N ASP A 285 11.65 10.09 4.41
CA ASP A 285 12.41 10.17 3.17
C ASP A 285 12.34 8.87 2.35
N GLN A 286 12.30 7.69 2.99
CA GLN A 286 12.07 6.41 2.31
C GLN A 286 10.65 6.35 1.71
N ILE A 287 9.63 6.78 2.45
CA ILE A 287 8.25 6.85 1.95
C ILE A 287 8.16 7.86 0.80
N VAL A 288 8.78 9.02 0.93
CA VAL A 288 8.85 10.01 -0.16
C VAL A 288 9.55 9.45 -1.38
N ARG A 289 10.70 8.77 -1.21
CA ARG A 289 11.39 8.08 -2.32
C ARG A 289 10.56 6.95 -2.93
N MET A 290 9.83 6.17 -2.12
CA MET A 290 8.91 5.15 -2.62
C MET A 290 7.80 5.78 -3.45
N ILE A 291 7.24 6.91 -3.00
CA ILE A 291 6.24 7.68 -3.74
C ILE A 291 6.84 8.28 -5.02
N GLU A 292 8.04 8.85 -4.97
CA GLU A 292 8.76 9.36 -6.14
C GLU A 292 9.11 8.24 -7.14
N ASN A 293 9.49 7.07 -6.66
CA ASN A 293 9.67 5.88 -7.51
C ASN A 293 8.33 5.37 -8.06
N SER A 294 7.26 5.45 -7.30
CA SER A 294 5.89 5.18 -7.77
C SER A 294 5.48 6.13 -8.92
N GLU A 295 5.98 7.38 -8.94
CA GLU A 295 5.79 8.27 -10.12
C GLU A 295 6.46 7.71 -11.39
N LYS A 296 7.53 6.91 -11.28
CA LYS A 296 8.14 6.19 -12.42
C LYS A 296 7.26 5.02 -12.89
N LEU A 297 6.39 4.49 -12.04
CA LEU A 297 5.44 3.42 -12.32
C LEU A 297 4.05 3.98 -12.70
N LYS A 298 4.06 5.01 -13.58
CA LYS A 298 2.83 5.65 -14.07
C LYS A 298 1.91 4.64 -14.76
N SER A 299 0.62 4.83 -14.57
CA SER A 299 -0.39 4.04 -15.26
C SER A 299 -0.35 4.30 -16.78
N ALA A 300 -0.76 3.32 -17.57
CA ALA A 300 -0.88 3.49 -19.02
C ALA A 300 -1.89 4.60 -19.36
N SER A 301 -2.93 4.76 -18.54
CA SER A 301 -3.94 5.82 -18.69
C SER A 301 -3.35 7.20 -18.46
N GLU A 302 -2.49 7.40 -17.46
CA GLU A 302 -1.79 8.67 -17.22
C GLU A 302 -0.87 9.03 -18.39
N THR A 303 -0.08 8.05 -18.85
CA THR A 303 0.85 8.24 -19.97
C THR A 303 0.10 8.56 -21.27
N ARG A 304 -1.02 7.87 -21.55
CA ARG A 304 -1.87 8.12 -22.71
C ARG A 304 -2.55 9.50 -22.64
N ALA A 305 -3.04 9.90 -21.45
CA ALA A 305 -3.68 11.20 -21.27
C ALA A 305 -2.69 12.35 -21.50
N ALA A 306 -1.46 12.23 -20.98
CA ALA A 306 -0.40 13.21 -21.20
C ALA A 306 -0.02 13.31 -22.70
N ALA A 307 0.21 12.16 -23.35
CA ALA A 307 0.55 12.12 -24.78
C ALA A 307 -0.58 12.67 -25.68
N LEU A 308 -1.84 12.44 -25.31
CA LEU A 308 -2.99 12.97 -26.05
C LEU A 308 -3.08 14.49 -25.88
N ALA A 309 -2.86 15.00 -24.67
CA ALA A 309 -2.86 16.41 -24.37
C ALA A 309 -1.85 17.17 -25.25
N ASP A 310 -0.62 16.67 -25.35
CA ASP A 310 0.43 17.27 -26.18
C ASP A 310 0.08 17.20 -27.68
N LYS A 311 -0.57 16.12 -28.13
CA LYS A 311 -1.04 16.01 -29.54
C LYS A 311 -2.16 17.02 -29.91
N LEU A 312 -2.88 17.56 -28.92
CA LEU A 312 -3.95 18.52 -29.15
C LEU A 312 -3.41 19.94 -29.36
N VAL A 313 -2.19 20.28 -28.94
CA VAL A 313 -1.59 21.60 -29.10
C VAL A 313 -1.55 22.08 -30.59
N PRO A 314 -1.09 21.29 -31.56
CA PRO A 314 -1.13 21.70 -32.97
C PRO A 314 -2.54 22.03 -33.46
N TYR A 315 -3.57 21.31 -32.98
CA TYR A 315 -4.97 21.59 -33.38
C TYR A 315 -5.48 22.89 -32.78
N SER A 316 -5.08 23.23 -31.54
CA SER A 316 -5.39 24.53 -30.94
C SER A 316 -4.74 25.69 -31.72
N LEU A 317 -3.48 25.54 -32.16
CA LEU A 317 -2.79 26.51 -33.01
C LEU A 317 -3.48 26.66 -34.37
N LEU A 318 -3.83 25.55 -35.02
CA LEU A 318 -4.55 25.57 -36.28
C LEU A 318 -5.92 26.24 -36.13
N GLY A 319 -6.68 25.87 -35.10
CA GLY A 319 -7.97 26.49 -34.80
C GLY A 319 -7.87 27.99 -34.57
N THR A 320 -6.81 28.45 -33.89
CA THR A 320 -6.50 29.86 -33.68
C THR A 320 -6.23 30.57 -35.02
N ALA A 321 -5.38 29.98 -35.88
CA ALA A 321 -5.05 30.55 -37.20
C ALA A 321 -6.29 30.63 -38.09
N VAL A 322 -7.09 29.56 -38.15
CA VAL A 322 -8.34 29.53 -38.93
C VAL A 322 -9.35 30.56 -38.41
N THR A 323 -9.54 30.63 -37.09
CA THR A 323 -10.46 31.64 -36.50
C THR A 323 -10.01 33.06 -36.82
N TYR A 324 -8.69 33.35 -36.75
CA TYR A 324 -8.18 34.66 -37.14
C TYR A 324 -8.37 34.92 -38.65
N ALA A 325 -8.09 33.95 -39.50
CA ALA A 325 -8.27 34.10 -40.96
C ALA A 325 -9.73 34.39 -41.33
N LEU A 326 -10.68 33.73 -40.71
CA LEU A 326 -12.12 33.87 -40.98
C LEU A 326 -12.72 35.14 -40.36
N THR A 327 -12.36 35.46 -39.10
CA THR A 327 -12.99 36.56 -38.37
C THR A 327 -12.23 37.85 -38.39
N ARG A 328 -10.93 37.83 -38.74
CA ARG A 328 -9.98 38.95 -38.63
C ARG A 328 -9.96 39.59 -37.25
N ASN A 329 -10.39 38.85 -36.23
CA ASN A 329 -10.48 39.29 -34.86
C ASN A 329 -9.49 38.51 -33.98
N ALA A 330 -8.40 39.18 -33.61
CA ALA A 330 -7.35 38.56 -32.80
C ALA A 330 -7.85 38.21 -31.37
N THR A 331 -8.83 38.93 -30.81
CA THR A 331 -9.38 38.61 -29.49
C THR A 331 -10.09 37.26 -29.49
N ARG A 332 -10.86 36.95 -30.54
CA ARG A 332 -11.48 35.64 -30.72
C ARG A 332 -10.45 34.53 -30.89
N ALA A 333 -9.41 34.80 -31.68
CA ALA A 333 -8.32 33.85 -31.88
C ALA A 333 -7.54 33.57 -30.59
N ILE A 334 -7.22 34.61 -29.81
CA ILE A 334 -6.52 34.48 -28.51
C ILE A 334 -7.38 33.71 -27.51
N SER A 335 -8.71 33.84 -27.52
CA SER A 335 -9.60 33.09 -26.60
C SER A 335 -9.47 31.58 -26.74
N ILE A 336 -9.09 31.07 -27.94
CA ILE A 336 -8.82 29.64 -28.14
C ILE A 336 -7.53 29.24 -27.47
N LEU A 337 -6.49 30.06 -27.51
CA LEU A 337 -5.18 29.79 -26.89
C LEU A 337 -5.24 29.76 -25.37
N MET A 338 -6.30 30.36 -24.75
CA MET A 338 -6.49 30.41 -23.32
C MET A 338 -7.03 29.10 -22.74
N VAL A 339 -7.37 28.14 -23.58
CA VAL A 339 -7.96 26.87 -23.17
C VAL A 339 -7.12 25.74 -23.71
N ASP A 340 -6.43 25.04 -22.84
CA ASP A 340 -5.69 23.84 -23.16
C ASP A 340 -6.31 22.60 -22.52
N PHE A 341 -5.91 21.43 -23.00
CA PHE A 341 -6.36 20.15 -22.43
C PHE A 341 -5.30 19.55 -21.51
N SER A 342 -4.06 20.04 -21.59
CA SER A 342 -2.89 19.44 -20.96
C SER A 342 -2.89 19.64 -19.45
N CYS A 343 -3.11 20.87 -18.97
CA CYS A 343 -3.04 21.22 -17.56
C CYS A 343 -3.99 20.37 -16.72
N ALA A 344 -5.27 20.30 -17.14
CA ALA A 344 -6.27 19.53 -16.41
C ALA A 344 -6.01 18.03 -16.42
N LEU A 345 -5.55 17.45 -17.55
CA LEU A 345 -5.27 16.02 -17.66
C LEU A 345 -3.99 15.62 -16.91
N LYS A 346 -2.91 16.37 -17.09
CA LYS A 346 -1.60 16.10 -16.45
C LYS A 346 -1.68 16.23 -14.92
N LEU A 347 -2.60 17.04 -14.40
CA LEU A 347 -2.79 17.23 -12.96
C LEU A 347 -3.80 16.25 -12.36
N SER A 348 -4.99 16.15 -12.92
CA SER A 348 -6.11 15.41 -12.30
C SER A 348 -5.91 13.90 -12.27
N MET A 349 -5.17 13.32 -13.23
CA MET A 349 -4.94 11.87 -13.29
C MET A 349 -4.00 11.39 -12.18
N PRO A 350 -2.79 11.94 -12.02
CA PRO A 350 -1.91 11.58 -10.91
C PRO A 350 -2.56 11.82 -9.53
N LEU A 351 -3.31 12.90 -9.37
CA LEU A 351 -4.02 13.18 -8.12
C LEU A 351 -5.08 12.13 -7.79
N ALA A 352 -5.80 11.63 -8.79
CA ALA A 352 -6.76 10.55 -8.57
C ALA A 352 -6.06 9.26 -8.13
N VAL A 353 -4.90 8.93 -8.71
CA VAL A 353 -4.08 7.77 -8.33
C VAL A 353 -3.54 7.93 -6.91
N LEU A 354 -2.96 9.08 -6.57
CA LEU A 354 -2.46 9.36 -5.21
C LEU A 354 -3.59 9.29 -4.17
N SER A 355 -4.79 9.79 -4.50
CA SER A 355 -5.96 9.68 -3.65
C SER A 355 -6.41 8.24 -3.45
N ALA A 356 -6.39 7.42 -4.51
CA ALA A 356 -6.69 6.00 -4.42
C ALA A 356 -5.67 5.26 -3.54
N MET A 357 -4.37 5.54 -3.72
CA MET A 357 -3.31 4.95 -2.88
C MET A 357 -3.46 5.35 -1.40
N ARG A 358 -3.78 6.63 -1.14
CA ARG A 358 -4.07 7.11 0.23
C ARG A 358 -5.28 6.38 0.83
N GLU A 359 -6.36 6.20 0.05
CA GLU A 359 -7.55 5.50 0.49
C GLU A 359 -7.26 4.03 0.77
N CYS A 360 -6.47 3.35 -0.08
CA CYS A 360 -5.96 2.01 0.19
C CYS A 360 -5.19 1.97 1.52
N GLY A 361 -4.31 2.94 1.78
CA GLY A 361 -3.57 3.05 3.03
C GLY A 361 -4.45 3.11 4.28
N SER A 362 -5.64 3.73 4.20
CA SER A 362 -6.60 3.78 5.32
C SER A 362 -7.24 2.42 5.63
N TYR A 363 -7.13 1.45 4.73
CA TYR A 363 -7.54 0.05 4.90
C TYR A 363 -6.36 -0.89 5.07
N HIS A 364 -5.19 -0.38 5.51
CA HIS A 364 -3.95 -1.16 5.68
C HIS A 364 -3.46 -1.86 4.39
N ILE A 365 -3.76 -1.27 3.23
CA ILE A 365 -3.35 -1.76 1.93
C ILE A 365 -2.26 -0.84 1.38
N THR A 366 -1.08 -1.37 1.11
CA THR A 366 0.03 -0.63 0.50
C THR A 366 0.14 -0.97 -0.98
N VAL A 367 0.13 0.05 -1.84
CA VAL A 367 0.23 -0.09 -3.31
C VAL A 367 1.52 0.57 -3.78
N LYS A 368 2.37 -0.14 -4.52
CA LYS A 368 3.66 0.37 -5.01
C LYS A 368 3.57 1.32 -6.20
N GLY A 369 2.43 1.39 -6.88
CA GLY A 369 2.28 2.33 -8.01
C GLY A 369 0.93 2.29 -8.71
N GLY A 370 0.60 3.37 -9.41
CA GLY A 370 -0.68 3.54 -10.11
C GLY A 370 -0.95 2.50 -11.19
N LYS A 371 0.09 1.99 -11.84
CA LYS A 371 -0.05 0.94 -12.86
C LYS A 371 -0.71 -0.32 -12.31
N TYR A 372 -0.47 -0.65 -11.04
CA TYR A 372 -1.03 -1.83 -10.41
C TYR A 372 -2.52 -1.67 -10.07
N LEU A 373 -2.95 -0.46 -9.67
CA LEU A 373 -4.38 -0.16 -9.52
C LEU A 373 -5.11 -0.23 -10.87
N GLU A 374 -4.49 0.25 -11.96
CA GLU A 374 -5.07 0.14 -13.30
C GLU A 374 -5.16 -1.32 -13.75
N ALA A 375 -4.10 -2.11 -13.56
CA ALA A 375 -4.11 -3.54 -13.87
C ALA A 375 -5.16 -4.29 -13.03
N LEU A 376 -5.25 -3.97 -11.74
CA LEU A 376 -6.25 -4.55 -10.85
C LEU A 376 -7.69 -4.24 -11.29
N ALA A 377 -7.95 -2.98 -11.72
CA ALA A 377 -9.28 -2.62 -12.24
C ALA A 377 -9.67 -3.44 -13.48
N ASN A 378 -8.68 -3.74 -14.34
CA ASN A 378 -8.88 -4.51 -15.58
C ASN A 378 -8.76 -6.03 -15.37
N ALA A 379 -8.41 -6.49 -14.16
CA ALA A 379 -8.20 -7.91 -13.90
C ALA A 379 -9.51 -8.71 -14.03
N ASP A 380 -9.42 -9.80 -14.77
CA ASP A 380 -10.49 -10.76 -15.05
C ASP A 380 -10.24 -12.13 -14.41
N THR A 381 -8.99 -12.44 -14.08
CA THR A 381 -8.56 -13.72 -13.52
C THR A 381 -7.86 -13.52 -12.18
N ILE A 382 -8.20 -14.34 -11.18
CA ILE A 382 -7.56 -14.37 -9.88
C ILE A 382 -7.05 -15.77 -9.57
N VAL A 383 -5.81 -15.87 -9.13
CA VAL A 383 -5.16 -17.10 -8.69
C VAL A 383 -4.87 -16.97 -7.21
N PHE A 384 -5.38 -17.90 -6.43
CA PHE A 384 -5.16 -17.98 -5.00
C PHE A 384 -4.14 -19.07 -4.69
N ASP A 385 -3.12 -18.75 -3.89
CA ASP A 385 -2.49 -19.80 -3.10
C ASP A 385 -3.46 -20.27 -2.01
N LYS A 386 -3.34 -21.53 -1.60
CA LYS A 386 -4.17 -22.06 -0.50
C LYS A 386 -3.65 -21.60 0.86
N THR A 387 -2.41 -21.98 1.17
CA THR A 387 -1.84 -21.87 2.52
C THR A 387 -1.49 -20.44 2.86
N GLY A 388 -1.93 -19.96 4.03
CA GLY A 388 -1.71 -18.56 4.46
C GLY A 388 -2.52 -17.51 3.70
N THR A 389 -3.22 -17.90 2.63
CA THR A 389 -4.05 -17.02 1.81
C THR A 389 -5.54 -17.33 2.00
N LEU A 390 -6.01 -18.48 1.49
CA LEU A 390 -7.38 -18.93 1.74
C LEU A 390 -7.55 -19.53 3.14
N THR A 391 -6.46 -19.95 3.76
CA THR A 391 -6.38 -20.47 5.12
C THR A 391 -5.61 -19.51 6.03
N HIS A 392 -5.60 -19.80 7.34
CA HIS A 392 -4.90 -18.97 8.32
C HIS A 392 -3.41 -19.31 8.50
N ALA A 393 -2.90 -20.35 7.81
CA ALA A 393 -1.56 -20.93 8.03
C ALA A 393 -1.30 -21.30 9.50
N THR A 394 -2.36 -21.61 10.24
CA THR A 394 -2.32 -22.07 11.63
C THR A 394 -2.91 -23.47 11.71
N PRO A 395 -2.14 -24.51 11.32
CA PRO A 395 -2.62 -25.88 11.40
C PRO A 395 -3.09 -26.21 12.82
N THR A 396 -4.17 -26.94 12.93
CA THR A 396 -4.73 -27.40 14.20
C THR A 396 -5.04 -28.88 14.15
N VAL A 397 -4.81 -29.58 15.25
CA VAL A 397 -5.23 -30.97 15.38
C VAL A 397 -6.75 -31.03 15.51
N VAL A 398 -7.41 -31.67 14.53
CA VAL A 398 -8.87 -31.81 14.50
C VAL A 398 -9.31 -33.10 15.17
N GLN A 399 -8.57 -34.18 14.91
CA GLN A 399 -8.89 -35.52 15.41
C GLN A 399 -7.61 -36.32 15.60
N VAL A 400 -7.60 -37.15 16.66
CA VAL A 400 -6.59 -38.18 16.85
C VAL A 400 -7.27 -39.52 16.71
N VAL A 401 -6.80 -40.38 15.83
CA VAL A 401 -7.35 -41.71 15.58
C VAL A 401 -6.36 -42.76 16.07
N PRO A 402 -6.56 -43.33 17.25
CA PRO A 402 -5.67 -44.36 17.81
C PRO A 402 -5.83 -45.69 17.06
N PHE A 403 -4.76 -46.44 16.94
CA PHE A 403 -4.72 -47.81 16.40
C PHE A 403 -4.15 -48.72 17.51
N GLY A 404 -4.72 -49.90 17.66
CA GLY A 404 -4.36 -50.84 18.77
C GLY A 404 -5.03 -50.46 20.08
N THR A 405 -4.28 -50.53 21.20
CA THR A 405 -4.81 -50.43 22.59
C THR A 405 -4.57 -49.07 23.22
N ARG A 406 -3.87 -48.14 22.57
CA ARG A 406 -3.54 -46.82 23.12
C ARG A 406 -4.72 -45.84 23.00
N THR A 407 -4.78 -44.90 23.91
CA THR A 407 -5.80 -43.85 23.92
C THR A 407 -5.38 -42.67 23.03
N GLU A 408 -6.35 -41.81 22.68
CA GLU A 408 -6.09 -40.58 21.90
C GLU A 408 -5.09 -39.68 22.60
N ASP A 409 -5.19 -39.55 23.95
CA ASP A 409 -4.32 -38.67 24.73
C ASP A 409 -2.90 -39.24 24.84
N GLU A 410 -2.74 -40.55 24.89
CA GLU A 410 -1.42 -41.21 24.84
C GLU A 410 -0.75 -41.01 23.48
N ILE A 411 -1.48 -41.15 22.37
CA ILE A 411 -0.97 -40.90 21.00
C ILE A 411 -0.56 -39.44 20.85
N LEU A 412 -1.41 -38.50 21.29
CA LEU A 412 -1.13 -37.07 21.20
C LEU A 412 0.07 -36.67 22.07
N GLY A 413 0.20 -37.24 23.27
CA GLY A 413 1.32 -36.99 24.15
C GLY A 413 2.65 -37.49 23.61
N ILE A 414 2.65 -38.71 23.02
CA ILE A 414 3.83 -39.28 22.37
C ILE A 414 4.23 -38.45 21.15
N ALA A 415 3.27 -38.09 20.33
CA ALA A 415 3.51 -37.26 19.14
C ALA A 415 4.07 -35.88 19.52
N ALA A 416 3.50 -35.22 20.54
CA ALA A 416 3.98 -33.93 21.02
C ALA A 416 5.42 -34.02 21.54
N CYS A 417 5.74 -35.08 22.27
CA CYS A 417 7.08 -35.33 22.80
C CYS A 417 8.15 -35.47 21.68
N LEU A 418 7.80 -36.14 20.58
CA LEU A 418 8.69 -36.32 19.43
C LEU A 418 8.83 -35.01 18.59
N GLU A 419 7.73 -34.30 18.37
CA GLU A 419 7.65 -33.13 17.52
C GLU A 419 8.19 -31.85 18.19
N GLU A 420 8.29 -31.78 19.52
CA GLU A 420 8.76 -30.59 20.26
C GLU A 420 10.18 -30.16 19.87
N HIS A 421 11.03 -31.10 19.49
CA HIS A 421 12.43 -30.85 19.19
C HIS A 421 12.70 -30.23 17.80
N TYR A 422 11.73 -30.30 16.89
CA TYR A 422 11.84 -29.81 15.53
C TYR A 422 10.64 -28.95 15.17
N PRO A 423 10.59 -27.68 15.64
CA PRO A 423 9.42 -26.82 15.46
C PRO A 423 9.17 -26.47 14.00
N HIS A 424 8.11 -27.02 13.44
CA HIS A 424 7.50 -26.63 12.18
C HIS A 424 5.97 -26.49 12.37
N SER A 425 5.26 -25.99 11.38
CA SER A 425 3.84 -25.62 11.53
C SER A 425 2.95 -26.78 12.04
N MET A 426 3.17 -27.99 11.52
CA MET A 426 2.41 -29.18 11.97
C MET A 426 2.85 -29.66 13.35
N ALA A 427 4.15 -29.64 13.64
CA ALA A 427 4.69 -29.96 14.97
C ALA A 427 4.10 -29.03 16.06
N ASN A 428 4.12 -27.73 15.78
CA ASN A 428 3.53 -26.75 16.68
C ASN A 428 2.04 -27.00 16.93
N ALA A 429 1.28 -27.43 15.92
CA ALA A 429 -0.13 -27.80 16.08
C ALA A 429 -0.32 -28.97 17.05
N VAL A 430 0.53 -30.00 16.95
CA VAL A 430 0.48 -31.18 17.82
C VAL A 430 0.85 -30.81 19.25
N VAL A 431 1.95 -30.06 19.44
CA VAL A 431 2.39 -29.60 20.78
C VAL A 431 1.36 -28.69 21.43
N GLN A 432 0.77 -27.76 20.69
CA GLN A 432 -0.30 -26.90 21.22
C GLN A 432 -1.56 -27.67 21.60
N ALA A 433 -1.95 -28.65 20.75
CA ALA A 433 -3.12 -29.49 21.07
C ALA A 433 -2.91 -30.34 22.37
N ALA A 434 -1.72 -30.88 22.57
CA ALA A 434 -1.36 -31.59 23.80
C ALA A 434 -1.37 -30.63 24.99
N SER A 435 -0.77 -29.47 24.86
CA SER A 435 -0.75 -28.43 25.91
C SER A 435 -2.15 -27.95 26.29
N ALA A 436 -3.03 -27.70 25.30
CA ALA A 436 -4.42 -27.28 25.51
C ALA A 436 -5.24 -28.32 26.28
N LYS A 437 -4.96 -29.62 26.10
CA LYS A 437 -5.56 -30.70 26.86
C LYS A 437 -4.90 -30.93 28.24
N GLY A 438 -3.83 -30.20 28.56
CA GLY A 438 -3.07 -30.37 29.81
C GLY A 438 -2.28 -31.67 29.89
N ILE A 439 -1.99 -32.30 28.73
CA ILE A 439 -1.20 -33.50 28.63
C ILE A 439 0.26 -33.11 28.90
N ARG A 440 0.81 -33.61 30.01
CA ARG A 440 2.23 -33.49 30.30
C ARG A 440 2.96 -34.58 29.54
N HIS A 441 3.90 -34.16 28.70
CA HIS A 441 4.84 -35.06 28.04
C HIS A 441 6.22 -34.83 28.68
N ASP A 442 6.56 -35.71 29.63
CA ASP A 442 7.94 -35.81 30.10
C ASP A 442 8.77 -36.48 28.99
N GLU A 443 10.07 -36.16 28.88
CA GLU A 443 10.96 -36.78 27.90
C GLU A 443 10.93 -38.31 28.02
N MET A 444 10.18 -38.98 27.12
CA MET A 444 9.99 -40.43 27.10
C MET A 444 10.86 -41.12 26.06
N HIS A 445 11.65 -40.36 25.31
CA HIS A 445 12.41 -40.87 24.17
C HIS A 445 13.94 -40.79 24.39
N SER A 446 14.67 -41.56 23.60
CA SER A 446 16.13 -41.44 23.44
C SER A 446 16.47 -40.35 22.42
N GLU A 447 17.70 -40.35 21.91
CA GLU A 447 18.15 -39.42 20.90
C GLU A 447 17.20 -39.40 19.68
N VAL A 448 16.76 -38.21 19.28
CA VAL A 448 15.82 -37.99 18.18
C VAL A 448 16.60 -37.79 16.87
N GLN A 449 16.29 -38.59 15.86
CA GLN A 449 16.85 -38.45 14.52
C GLN A 449 15.81 -37.80 13.59
N TYR A 450 16.15 -36.62 13.09
CA TYR A 450 15.31 -35.92 12.11
C TYR A 450 15.71 -36.32 10.68
N VAL A 451 14.73 -36.81 9.91
CA VAL A 451 14.89 -37.08 8.47
C VAL A 451 14.25 -35.93 7.70
N VAL A 452 15.09 -35.10 7.08
CA VAL A 452 14.67 -33.86 6.40
C VAL A 452 13.54 -34.15 5.41
N ALA A 453 12.43 -33.40 5.53
CA ALA A 453 11.22 -33.48 4.71
C ALA A 453 10.40 -34.79 4.82
N HIS A 454 10.75 -35.72 5.69
CA HIS A 454 10.07 -37.02 5.79
C HIS A 454 9.44 -37.25 7.16
N GLY A 455 10.17 -37.05 8.26
CA GLY A 455 9.66 -37.30 9.62
C GLY A 455 10.75 -37.40 10.68
N ILE A 456 10.35 -37.94 11.80
CA ILE A 456 11.18 -38.10 13.01
C ILE A 456 11.22 -39.56 13.41
N ALA A 457 12.41 -40.06 13.72
CA ALA A 457 12.62 -41.38 14.28
C ALA A 457 13.29 -41.28 15.66
N SER A 458 12.83 -42.07 16.63
CA SER A 458 13.39 -42.17 17.98
C SER A 458 13.08 -43.55 18.62
N THR A 459 13.39 -43.70 19.88
CA THR A 459 13.07 -44.93 20.65
C THR A 459 12.27 -44.56 21.91
N ILE A 460 11.12 -45.17 22.09
CA ILE A 460 10.23 -44.96 23.26
C ILE A 460 10.01 -46.31 23.97
N GLY A 461 10.35 -46.38 25.23
CA GLY A 461 10.22 -47.61 26.00
C GLY A 461 11.04 -48.79 25.50
N GLY A 462 12.10 -48.53 24.70
CA GLY A 462 12.94 -49.57 24.07
C GLY A 462 12.44 -50.02 22.68
N GLU A 463 11.32 -49.49 22.18
CA GLU A 463 10.79 -49.75 20.84
C GLU A 463 11.02 -48.57 19.90
N LYS A 464 11.33 -48.83 18.62
CA LYS A 464 11.49 -47.80 17.64
C LYS A 464 10.16 -47.07 17.40
N ALA A 465 10.13 -45.78 17.58
CA ALA A 465 9.00 -44.89 17.28
C ALA A 465 9.31 -43.98 16.13
N VAL A 466 8.41 -43.90 15.17
CA VAL A 466 8.54 -43.03 13.98
C VAL A 466 7.26 -42.22 13.79
N ILE A 467 7.41 -40.93 13.49
CA ILE A 467 6.30 -40.04 13.21
C ILE A 467 6.60 -39.25 11.95
N GLY A 468 5.65 -39.15 11.02
CA GLY A 468 5.88 -38.44 9.77
C GLY A 468 4.81 -38.69 8.71
N SER A 469 5.19 -38.47 7.45
CA SER A 469 4.33 -38.66 6.28
C SER A 469 4.00 -40.14 6.04
N GLN A 470 2.99 -40.40 5.21
CA GLN A 470 2.61 -41.77 4.81
C GLN A 470 3.78 -42.50 4.17
N HIS A 471 4.49 -41.84 3.26
CA HIS A 471 5.67 -42.38 2.56
C HIS A 471 6.75 -42.79 3.58
N PHE A 472 7.11 -41.87 4.47
CA PHE A 472 8.13 -42.12 5.49
C PHE A 472 7.81 -43.31 6.37
N VAL A 473 6.59 -43.37 6.93
CA VAL A 473 6.22 -44.42 7.90
C VAL A 473 6.06 -45.77 7.24
N PHE A 474 5.44 -45.88 6.04
CA PHE A 474 5.10 -47.15 5.44
C PHE A 474 6.10 -47.63 4.37
N GLU A 475 6.73 -46.71 3.62
CA GLU A 475 7.66 -47.08 2.53
C GLU A 475 9.12 -47.06 2.99
N ASP A 476 9.57 -45.95 3.64
CA ASP A 476 10.96 -45.83 4.08
C ASP A 476 11.23 -46.69 5.33
N GLU A 477 10.35 -46.65 6.31
CA GLU A 477 10.50 -47.32 7.61
C GLU A 477 9.82 -48.70 7.65
N GLY A 478 9.04 -49.04 6.61
CA GLY A 478 8.43 -50.36 6.46
C GLY A 478 7.42 -50.76 7.52
N CYS A 479 6.81 -49.79 8.18
CA CYS A 479 5.78 -50.04 9.17
C CYS A 479 4.50 -50.57 8.50
N TYR A 480 3.68 -51.28 9.28
CA TYR A 480 2.44 -51.87 8.74
C TYR A 480 1.20 -51.53 9.56
N ILE A 481 0.05 -51.61 8.89
CA ILE A 481 -1.26 -51.39 9.49
C ILE A 481 -1.79 -52.70 10.03
N PRO A 482 -2.27 -52.79 11.29
CA PRO A 482 -2.90 -54.01 11.79
C PRO A 482 -4.07 -54.46 10.90
N THR A 483 -4.06 -55.70 10.45
CA THR A 483 -5.07 -56.23 9.50
C THR A 483 -6.51 -56.06 10.00
N ALA A 484 -6.73 -56.10 11.31
CA ALA A 484 -8.04 -55.93 11.92
C ALA A 484 -8.53 -54.45 11.86
N GLU A 485 -7.65 -53.49 11.56
CA GLU A 485 -7.97 -52.04 11.60
C GLU A 485 -7.82 -51.38 10.22
N THR A 486 -7.61 -52.15 9.15
CA THR A 486 -7.51 -51.65 7.76
C THR A 486 -8.76 -50.85 7.38
N ALA A 487 -9.95 -51.30 7.74
CA ALA A 487 -11.19 -50.59 7.49
C ALA A 487 -11.26 -49.22 8.20
N LYS A 488 -10.63 -49.11 9.38
CA LYS A 488 -10.54 -47.84 10.14
C LYS A 488 -9.54 -46.89 9.47
N PHE A 489 -8.46 -47.41 8.91
CA PHE A 489 -7.50 -46.66 8.16
C PHE A 489 -8.11 -46.09 6.89
N ASP A 490 -8.85 -46.94 6.14
CA ASP A 490 -9.53 -46.51 4.89
C ASP A 490 -10.65 -45.50 5.13
N ALA A 491 -11.17 -45.43 6.37
CA ALA A 491 -12.21 -44.51 6.79
C ALA A 491 -11.65 -43.15 7.30
N LEU A 492 -10.33 -42.94 7.29
CA LEU A 492 -9.74 -41.65 7.67
C LEU A 492 -10.28 -40.52 6.80
N PRO A 493 -10.63 -39.36 7.42
CA PRO A 493 -11.17 -38.22 6.66
C PRO A 493 -10.17 -37.71 5.63
N PRO A 494 -10.49 -37.77 4.31
CA PRO A 494 -9.55 -37.43 3.25
C PRO A 494 -9.26 -35.91 3.15
N GLU A 495 -10.07 -35.09 3.80
CA GLU A 495 -9.95 -33.62 3.82
C GLU A 495 -8.83 -33.11 4.72
N TYR A 496 -8.28 -33.95 5.60
CA TYR A 496 -7.23 -33.54 6.55
C TYR A 496 -5.84 -34.02 6.11
N SER A 497 -4.82 -33.30 6.50
CA SER A 497 -3.44 -33.79 6.45
C SER A 497 -3.24 -34.81 7.58
N HIS A 498 -2.63 -35.92 7.26
CA HIS A 498 -2.41 -37.00 8.19
C HIS A 498 -0.93 -37.07 8.62
N LEU A 499 -0.70 -37.08 9.93
CA LEU A 499 0.59 -37.34 10.54
C LEU A 499 0.50 -38.73 11.19
N TYR A 500 1.32 -39.67 10.72
CA TYR A 500 1.28 -41.08 11.10
C TYR A 500 2.32 -41.34 12.19
N LEU A 501 1.90 -41.97 13.28
CA LEU A 501 2.77 -42.42 14.36
C LEU A 501 2.79 -43.96 14.38
N ALA A 502 3.95 -44.55 14.26
CA ALA A 502 4.15 -45.99 14.39
C ALA A 502 5.15 -46.32 15.51
N ILE A 503 4.92 -47.40 16.26
CA ILE A 503 5.75 -47.85 17.37
C ILE A 503 5.99 -49.35 17.23
N GLY A 504 7.26 -49.79 17.32
CA GLY A 504 7.63 -51.19 17.14
C GLY A 504 7.32 -51.71 15.71
N GLY A 505 7.30 -50.83 14.67
CA GLY A 505 6.98 -51.18 13.29
C GLY A 505 5.49 -51.31 13.02
N VAL A 506 4.60 -50.98 13.96
CA VAL A 506 3.13 -51.06 13.80
C VAL A 506 2.50 -49.69 13.93
N LEU A 507 1.53 -49.35 13.06
CA LEU A 507 0.78 -48.10 13.17
C LEU A 507 0.08 -48.04 14.56
N ALA A 508 0.41 -47.00 15.33
CA ALA A 508 -0.12 -46.75 16.67
C ALA A 508 -1.21 -45.67 16.67
N GLY A 509 -1.13 -44.70 15.78
CA GLY A 509 -2.11 -43.62 15.66
C GLY A 509 -1.92 -42.75 14.44
N VAL A 510 -3.00 -42.06 14.11
CA VAL A 510 -2.99 -41.03 13.04
C VAL A 510 -3.55 -39.73 13.61
N ILE A 511 -2.81 -38.65 13.47
CA ILE A 511 -3.21 -37.32 13.88
C ILE A 511 -3.69 -36.58 12.64
N CYS A 512 -4.97 -36.24 12.62
CA CYS A 512 -5.60 -35.49 11.54
C CYS A 512 -5.43 -33.98 11.81
N ILE A 513 -4.74 -33.30 10.93
CA ILE A 513 -4.41 -31.88 11.04
C ILE A 513 -5.11 -31.12 9.91
N ALA A 514 -5.80 -30.06 10.24
CA ALA A 514 -6.41 -29.15 9.29
C ALA A 514 -5.81 -27.76 9.43
N ASP A 515 -5.61 -27.12 8.29
CA ASP A 515 -5.38 -25.67 8.24
C ASP A 515 -6.73 -25.00 7.94
N PRO A 516 -7.34 -24.31 8.94
CA PRO A 516 -8.71 -23.83 8.82
C PRO A 516 -8.88 -22.82 7.70
N LEU A 517 -9.86 -23.07 6.84
CA LEU A 517 -10.27 -22.14 5.78
C LEU A 517 -10.81 -20.85 6.42
N ARG A 518 -10.45 -19.69 5.86
CA ARG A 518 -11.03 -18.42 6.26
C ARG A 518 -12.52 -18.40 6.00
N ALA A 519 -13.31 -18.09 7.04
CA ALA A 519 -14.77 -18.16 6.98
C ALA A 519 -15.38 -17.27 5.87
N GLU A 520 -14.70 -16.19 5.53
CA GLU A 520 -15.13 -15.23 4.51
C GLU A 520 -14.72 -15.59 3.07
N ALA A 521 -13.87 -16.62 2.85
CA ALA A 521 -13.28 -16.90 1.53
C ALA A 521 -14.31 -17.04 0.40
N ALA A 522 -15.36 -17.83 0.60
CA ALA A 522 -16.41 -18.01 -0.40
C ALA A 522 -17.22 -16.74 -0.66
N GLU A 523 -17.49 -15.93 0.38
CA GLU A 523 -18.20 -14.65 0.26
C GLU A 523 -17.36 -13.63 -0.50
N VAL A 524 -16.07 -13.52 -0.18
CA VAL A 524 -15.11 -12.64 -0.87
C VAL A 524 -15.05 -12.97 -2.34
N LEU A 525 -14.97 -14.26 -2.71
CA LEU A 525 -14.96 -14.66 -4.11
C LEU A 525 -16.26 -14.26 -4.85
N ARG A 526 -17.42 -14.42 -4.21
CA ARG A 526 -18.69 -13.97 -4.80
C ARG A 526 -18.70 -12.46 -5.05
N GLN A 527 -18.19 -11.66 -4.09
CA GLN A 527 -18.11 -10.21 -4.21
C GLN A 527 -17.11 -9.80 -5.31
N LEU A 528 -15.96 -10.46 -5.42
CA LEU A 528 -14.98 -10.22 -6.49
C LEU A 528 -15.55 -10.51 -7.88
N ARG A 529 -16.38 -11.55 -8.01
CA ARG A 529 -17.10 -11.82 -9.27
C ARG A 529 -18.04 -10.66 -9.62
N GLY A 530 -18.74 -10.10 -8.64
CA GLY A 530 -19.56 -8.89 -8.81
C GLY A 530 -18.75 -7.65 -9.24
N LEU A 531 -17.47 -7.60 -8.92
CA LEU A 531 -16.53 -6.53 -9.29
C LEU A 531 -15.75 -6.80 -10.60
N GLY A 532 -16.05 -7.89 -11.32
CA GLY A 532 -15.53 -8.14 -12.67
C GLY A 532 -14.54 -9.30 -12.80
N ILE A 533 -14.25 -10.06 -11.73
CA ILE A 533 -13.48 -11.30 -11.83
C ILE A 533 -14.33 -12.39 -12.51
N GLN A 534 -13.81 -12.95 -13.59
CA GLN A 534 -14.49 -13.97 -14.41
C GLN A 534 -14.00 -15.38 -14.11
N LYS A 535 -12.71 -15.52 -13.76
CA LYS A 535 -12.07 -16.80 -13.50
C LYS A 535 -11.32 -16.76 -12.18
N ALA A 536 -11.60 -17.72 -11.30
CA ALA A 536 -10.92 -17.91 -10.03
C ALA A 536 -10.27 -19.30 -10.00
N VAL A 537 -9.01 -19.34 -9.66
CA VAL A 537 -8.20 -20.57 -9.63
C VAL A 537 -7.54 -20.70 -8.27
N MET A 538 -7.48 -21.91 -7.73
CA MET A 538 -6.72 -22.23 -6.53
C MET A 538 -5.51 -23.10 -6.90
N MET A 539 -4.35 -22.80 -6.36
CA MET A 539 -3.13 -23.59 -6.52
C MET A 539 -2.58 -23.96 -5.15
N THR A 540 -2.13 -25.20 -5.01
CA THR A 540 -1.62 -25.71 -3.73
C THR A 540 -0.59 -26.82 -3.93
N GLY A 541 0.37 -26.94 -3.02
CA GLY A 541 1.27 -28.10 -2.91
C GLY A 541 0.62 -29.32 -2.26
N ASP A 542 -0.61 -29.20 -1.73
CA ASP A 542 -1.31 -30.32 -1.12
C ASP A 542 -1.75 -31.36 -2.14
N ASN A 543 -2.12 -32.54 -1.64
CA ASN A 543 -2.68 -33.62 -2.45
C ASN A 543 -4.04 -33.24 -3.06
N ASP A 544 -4.40 -33.92 -4.15
CA ASP A 544 -5.63 -33.67 -4.91
C ASP A 544 -6.92 -33.82 -4.08
N ARG A 545 -6.96 -34.74 -3.12
CA ARG A 545 -8.15 -34.98 -2.26
C ARG A 545 -8.47 -33.74 -1.42
N THR A 546 -7.49 -33.26 -0.69
CA THR A 546 -7.65 -32.04 0.16
C THR A 546 -7.96 -30.81 -0.69
N ALA A 547 -7.24 -30.64 -1.81
CA ALA A 547 -7.45 -29.53 -2.73
C ALA A 547 -8.87 -29.50 -3.31
N SER A 548 -9.40 -30.65 -3.72
CA SER A 548 -10.76 -30.78 -4.28
C SER A 548 -11.84 -30.34 -3.29
N VAL A 549 -11.72 -30.72 -2.00
CA VAL A 549 -12.69 -30.35 -0.97
C VAL A 549 -12.69 -28.84 -0.75
N ILE A 550 -11.52 -28.24 -0.59
CA ILE A 550 -11.38 -26.80 -0.35
C ILE A 550 -11.86 -26.01 -1.58
N ALA A 551 -11.50 -26.43 -2.79
CA ALA A 551 -11.94 -25.79 -4.02
C ALA A 551 -13.46 -25.73 -4.15
N LYS A 552 -14.17 -26.79 -3.76
CA LYS A 552 -15.63 -26.84 -3.72
C LYS A 552 -16.21 -25.93 -2.65
N GLN A 553 -15.60 -25.85 -1.46
CA GLN A 553 -16.05 -24.99 -0.37
C GLN A 553 -15.90 -23.52 -0.69
N VAL A 554 -14.78 -23.11 -1.31
CA VAL A 554 -14.54 -21.72 -1.75
C VAL A 554 -15.34 -21.38 -3.00
N GLY A 555 -15.59 -22.35 -3.89
CA GLY A 555 -16.31 -22.16 -5.14
C GLY A 555 -15.45 -21.58 -6.26
N VAL A 556 -14.19 -21.99 -6.35
CA VAL A 556 -13.29 -21.64 -7.46
C VAL A 556 -13.66 -22.40 -8.74
N ASP A 557 -13.28 -21.85 -9.90
CA ASP A 557 -13.61 -22.45 -11.20
C ASP A 557 -12.67 -23.61 -11.57
N ALA A 558 -11.43 -23.57 -11.07
CA ALA A 558 -10.44 -24.62 -11.26
C ALA A 558 -9.49 -24.68 -10.06
N TYR A 559 -8.89 -25.85 -9.83
CA TYR A 559 -7.82 -26.01 -8.87
C TYR A 559 -6.70 -26.87 -9.43
N TYR A 560 -5.49 -26.67 -8.92
CA TYR A 560 -4.30 -27.46 -9.22
C TYR A 560 -3.64 -27.86 -7.91
N ALA A 561 -3.49 -29.19 -7.73
CA ALA A 561 -2.87 -29.81 -6.58
C ALA A 561 -1.41 -30.21 -6.89
N GLU A 562 -0.61 -30.46 -5.86
CA GLU A 562 0.80 -30.91 -5.96
C GLU A 562 1.67 -30.00 -6.84
N VAL A 563 1.41 -28.68 -6.78
CA VAL A 563 2.03 -27.68 -7.65
C VAL A 563 3.29 -27.12 -6.99
N LEU A 564 4.40 -27.13 -7.73
CA LEU A 564 5.63 -26.47 -7.31
C LEU A 564 5.57 -24.95 -7.56
N PRO A 565 6.38 -24.13 -6.86
CA PRO A 565 6.42 -22.68 -7.05
C PRO A 565 6.62 -22.24 -8.50
N GLU A 566 7.47 -22.95 -9.24
CA GLU A 566 7.74 -22.69 -10.67
C GLU A 566 6.54 -22.96 -11.57
N ASP A 567 5.74 -23.97 -11.23
CA ASP A 567 4.53 -24.31 -11.98
C ASP A 567 3.46 -23.23 -11.83
N LYS A 568 3.37 -22.61 -10.64
CA LYS A 568 2.48 -21.47 -10.39
C LYS A 568 2.84 -20.30 -11.31
N ALA A 569 4.13 -19.98 -11.43
CA ALA A 569 4.59 -18.91 -12.32
C ALA A 569 4.30 -19.24 -13.80
N ARG A 570 4.56 -20.47 -14.23
CA ARG A 570 4.26 -20.93 -15.61
C ARG A 570 2.77 -20.83 -15.95
N PHE A 571 1.90 -21.18 -15.00
CA PHE A 571 0.46 -21.03 -15.19
C PHE A 571 0.05 -19.56 -15.37
N VAL A 572 0.56 -18.67 -14.51
CA VAL A 572 0.31 -17.23 -14.58
C VAL A 572 0.76 -16.67 -15.93
N ASP A 573 1.94 -17.03 -16.40
CA ASP A 573 2.46 -16.60 -17.71
C ASP A 573 1.61 -17.13 -18.88
N ALA A 574 1.12 -18.37 -18.80
CA ALA A 574 0.22 -18.94 -19.81
C ALA A 574 -1.12 -18.18 -19.87
N GLU A 575 -1.72 -17.83 -18.74
CA GLU A 575 -2.96 -17.03 -18.69
C GLU A 575 -2.74 -15.62 -19.26
N LYS A 576 -1.60 -14.99 -18.96
CA LYS A 576 -1.22 -13.69 -19.54
C LYS A 576 -1.01 -13.78 -21.05
N ALA A 577 -0.34 -14.82 -21.53
CA ALA A 577 -0.17 -15.08 -22.96
C ALA A 577 -1.50 -15.30 -23.68
N ALA A 578 -2.51 -15.82 -22.98
CA ALA A 578 -3.89 -15.92 -23.49
C ALA A 578 -4.66 -14.58 -23.46
N GLY A 579 -3.99 -13.45 -23.10
CA GLY A 579 -4.56 -12.11 -23.08
C GLY A 579 -5.33 -11.75 -21.81
N ARG A 580 -5.22 -12.53 -20.75
CA ARG A 580 -5.90 -12.27 -19.47
C ARG A 580 -5.07 -11.34 -18.58
N THR A 581 -5.76 -10.62 -17.72
CA THR A 581 -5.11 -9.81 -16.68
C THR A 581 -5.24 -10.53 -15.35
N VAL A 582 -4.11 -11.07 -14.87
CA VAL A 582 -4.04 -12.02 -13.78
C VAL A 582 -3.62 -11.34 -12.48
N ILE A 583 -4.41 -11.55 -11.43
CA ILE A 583 -4.03 -11.29 -10.04
C ILE A 583 -3.49 -12.59 -9.45
N MET A 584 -2.32 -12.56 -8.83
CA MET A 584 -1.81 -13.65 -7.99
C MET A 584 -1.86 -13.23 -6.53
N LEU A 585 -2.47 -14.07 -5.71
CA LEU A 585 -2.56 -13.89 -4.26
C LEU A 585 -1.76 -14.98 -3.56
N GLY A 586 -0.85 -14.60 -2.66
CA GLY A 586 -0.02 -15.54 -1.90
C GLY A 586 0.49 -14.95 -0.58
N ASP A 587 1.12 -15.78 0.24
CA ASP A 587 1.79 -15.38 1.48
C ASP A 587 3.22 -14.84 1.25
N GLY A 588 3.78 -15.09 0.08
CA GLY A 588 4.94 -14.46 -0.51
C GLY A 588 6.28 -15.16 -0.39
N ILE A 589 6.47 -16.17 0.42
CA ILE A 589 7.77 -16.86 0.50
C ILE A 589 7.90 -17.85 -0.66
N ASN A 590 6.93 -18.76 -0.77
CA ASN A 590 6.94 -19.79 -1.80
C ASN A 590 6.36 -19.32 -3.14
N ASP A 591 5.60 -18.21 -3.13
CA ASP A 591 4.87 -17.71 -4.29
C ASP A 591 5.59 -16.58 -5.03
N SER A 592 6.79 -16.19 -4.57
CA SER A 592 7.56 -15.09 -5.12
C SER A 592 7.69 -15.09 -6.65
N PRO A 593 7.97 -16.22 -7.32
CA PRO A 593 8.03 -16.27 -8.78
C PRO A 593 6.67 -16.00 -9.44
N ALA A 594 5.59 -16.54 -8.87
CA ALA A 594 4.24 -16.35 -9.39
C ALA A 594 3.70 -14.93 -9.15
N LEU A 595 4.00 -14.33 -7.99
CA LEU A 595 3.68 -12.94 -7.67
C LEU A 595 4.36 -11.97 -8.65
N SER A 596 5.66 -12.19 -8.95
CA SER A 596 6.40 -11.40 -9.94
C SER A 596 5.91 -11.60 -11.37
N ALA A 597 5.49 -12.80 -11.73
CA ALA A 597 4.98 -13.13 -13.07
C ALA A 597 3.59 -12.51 -13.31
N ALA A 598 2.79 -12.27 -12.29
CA ALA A 598 1.43 -11.78 -12.41
C ALA A 598 1.32 -10.37 -13.00
N SER A 599 0.12 -10.00 -13.47
CA SER A 599 -0.17 -8.60 -13.82
C SER A 599 -0.22 -7.72 -12.57
N VAL A 600 -0.67 -8.31 -11.45
CA VAL A 600 -0.63 -7.74 -10.11
C VAL A 600 -0.37 -8.87 -9.11
N GLY A 601 0.78 -8.82 -8.44
CA GLY A 601 1.09 -9.69 -7.31
C GLY A 601 0.62 -9.06 -6.00
N ILE A 602 -0.21 -9.77 -5.24
CA ILE A 602 -0.76 -9.30 -3.96
C ILE A 602 -0.29 -10.23 -2.85
N ALA A 603 0.41 -9.70 -1.87
CA ALA A 603 0.74 -10.42 -0.65
C ALA A 603 -0.28 -10.12 0.45
N ILE A 604 -0.77 -11.19 1.10
CA ILE A 604 -1.59 -11.09 2.31
C ILE A 604 -0.77 -11.62 3.45
N SER A 605 -0.56 -10.85 4.45
CA SER A 605 -0.21 -11.23 5.83
C SER A 605 0.70 -10.23 6.55
N ASP A 606 0.64 -10.27 7.86
CA ASP A 606 1.56 -9.58 8.77
C ASP A 606 2.98 -10.20 8.78
N GLY A 607 3.19 -11.34 8.08
CA GLY A 607 4.26 -12.24 8.44
C GLY A 607 5.58 -12.08 7.68
N ALA A 608 5.61 -12.07 6.36
CA ALA A 608 6.88 -12.18 5.65
C ALA A 608 7.29 -10.84 5.00
N ALA A 609 8.38 -10.28 5.49
CA ALA A 609 8.95 -9.05 4.93
C ALA A 609 9.38 -9.22 3.46
N ILE A 610 9.81 -10.42 3.07
CA ILE A 610 10.15 -10.80 1.69
C ILE A 610 8.92 -10.67 0.78
N ALA A 611 7.75 -11.08 1.26
CA ALA A 611 6.50 -10.93 0.52
C ALA A 611 6.16 -9.48 0.20
N ARG A 612 6.37 -8.60 1.18
CA ARG A 612 6.14 -7.15 1.02
C ARG A 612 7.09 -6.54 0.00
N GLU A 613 8.31 -7.05 -0.10
CA GLU A 613 9.32 -6.54 -1.04
C GLU A 613 9.00 -6.96 -2.48
N ILE A 614 8.54 -8.18 -2.70
CA ILE A 614 8.30 -8.73 -4.05
C ILE A 614 6.93 -8.35 -4.58
N ALA A 615 5.88 -8.38 -3.76
CA ALA A 615 4.52 -8.08 -4.19
C ALA A 615 4.33 -6.62 -4.62
N ASP A 616 3.50 -6.39 -5.60
CA ASP A 616 3.10 -5.07 -6.09
C ASP A 616 2.15 -4.35 -5.14
N ILE A 617 1.35 -5.13 -4.43
CA ILE A 617 0.38 -4.67 -3.42
C ILE A 617 0.50 -5.57 -2.19
N THR A 618 0.47 -4.97 -1.01
CA THR A 618 0.49 -5.70 0.25
C THR A 618 -0.76 -5.35 1.07
N ILE A 619 -1.42 -6.37 1.59
CA ILE A 619 -2.56 -6.24 2.49
C ILE A 619 -2.10 -6.67 3.88
N ALA A 620 -1.91 -5.71 4.79
CA ALA A 620 -1.52 -5.94 6.17
C ALA A 620 -2.78 -6.07 7.04
N ALA A 621 -3.61 -7.08 6.77
CA ALA A 621 -4.84 -7.35 7.50
C ALA A 621 -5.11 -8.86 7.53
N ASP A 622 -5.73 -9.32 8.62
CA ASP A 622 -6.06 -10.73 8.84
C ASP A 622 -7.29 -11.20 8.05
N SER A 623 -7.85 -10.37 7.17
CA SER A 623 -9.08 -10.67 6.45
C SER A 623 -8.92 -10.51 4.94
N LEU A 624 -9.55 -11.42 4.19
CA LEU A 624 -9.65 -11.34 2.72
C LEU A 624 -10.60 -10.22 2.23
N ARG A 625 -11.38 -9.60 3.11
CA ARG A 625 -12.37 -8.58 2.75
C ARG A 625 -11.70 -7.32 2.19
N GLU A 626 -10.49 -7.02 2.62
CA GLU A 626 -9.69 -5.90 2.11
C GLU A 626 -9.37 -6.04 0.62
N LEU A 627 -9.32 -7.26 0.09
CA LEU A 627 -9.17 -7.51 -1.34
C LEU A 627 -10.38 -7.01 -2.14
N VAL A 628 -11.60 -7.17 -1.60
CA VAL A 628 -12.82 -6.62 -2.21
C VAL A 628 -12.79 -5.09 -2.17
N THR A 629 -12.40 -4.52 -1.05
CA THR A 629 -12.20 -3.07 -0.88
C THR A 629 -11.18 -2.53 -1.88
N LEU A 630 -10.04 -3.19 -2.02
CA LEU A 630 -8.99 -2.85 -2.97
C LEU A 630 -9.49 -2.87 -4.43
N LYS A 631 -10.20 -3.93 -4.82
CA LYS A 631 -10.79 -4.06 -6.18
C LYS A 631 -11.85 -2.99 -6.42
N ALA A 632 -12.66 -2.65 -5.42
CA ALA A 632 -13.67 -1.59 -5.51
C ALA A 632 -13.01 -0.21 -5.68
N ILE A 633 -11.94 0.10 -4.92
CA ILE A 633 -11.14 1.33 -5.07
C ILE A 633 -10.55 1.41 -6.49
N ALA A 634 -9.96 0.33 -6.99
CA ALA A 634 -9.38 0.27 -8.32
C ALA A 634 -10.42 0.54 -9.43
N ASN A 635 -11.59 -0.09 -9.34
CA ASN A 635 -12.71 0.15 -10.25
C ASN A 635 -13.21 1.60 -10.16
N GLY A 636 -13.32 2.14 -8.94
CA GLY A 636 -13.69 3.53 -8.67
C GLY A 636 -12.70 4.52 -9.28
N LEU A 637 -11.40 4.25 -9.18
CA LEU A 637 -10.34 5.05 -9.81
C LEU A 637 -10.50 5.06 -11.34
N GLN A 638 -10.71 3.90 -11.95
CA GLN A 638 -10.89 3.80 -13.40
C GLN A 638 -12.14 4.56 -13.86
N HIS A 639 -13.24 4.46 -13.12
CA HIS A 639 -14.46 5.20 -13.41
C HIS A 639 -14.24 6.72 -13.30
N ARG A 640 -13.60 7.17 -12.21
CA ARG A 640 -13.26 8.60 -11.99
C ARG A 640 -12.36 9.14 -13.09
N THR A 641 -11.32 8.41 -13.45
CA THR A 641 -10.38 8.78 -14.53
C THR A 641 -11.12 8.97 -15.87
N ARG A 642 -12.00 8.03 -16.24
CA ARG A 642 -12.82 8.14 -17.45
C ARG A 642 -13.81 9.30 -17.39
N ALA A 643 -14.43 9.54 -16.23
CA ALA A 643 -15.36 10.65 -16.05
C ALA A 643 -14.64 12.01 -16.13
N ASN A 644 -13.50 12.16 -15.49
CA ASN A 644 -12.66 13.36 -15.57
C ASN A 644 -12.24 13.64 -17.00
N TYR A 645 -11.74 12.62 -17.71
CA TYR A 645 -11.36 12.75 -19.12
C TYR A 645 -12.53 13.27 -19.98
N ARG A 646 -13.72 12.66 -19.88
CA ARG A 646 -14.90 13.09 -20.62
C ARG A 646 -15.30 14.52 -20.30
N PHE A 647 -15.29 14.89 -19.03
CA PHE A 647 -15.61 16.24 -18.59
C PHE A 647 -14.62 17.27 -19.14
N ILE A 648 -13.31 17.04 -19.01
CA ILE A 648 -12.25 17.94 -19.47
C ILE A 648 -12.36 18.14 -20.98
N MET A 649 -12.52 17.05 -21.74
CA MET A 649 -12.66 17.12 -23.20
C MET A 649 -13.88 17.92 -23.62
N SER A 650 -15.04 17.63 -23.02
CA SER A 650 -16.32 18.30 -23.39
C SER A 650 -16.30 19.77 -22.97
N PHE A 651 -15.88 20.06 -21.73
CA PHE A 651 -15.92 21.42 -21.19
C PHE A 651 -14.93 22.35 -21.91
N ASN A 652 -13.69 21.91 -22.11
CA ASN A 652 -12.68 22.71 -22.81
C ASN A 652 -13.03 22.91 -24.29
N SER A 653 -13.57 21.89 -24.97
CA SER A 653 -14.09 22.04 -26.33
C SER A 653 -15.21 23.09 -26.40
N MET A 654 -16.12 23.07 -25.43
CA MET A 654 -17.19 24.08 -25.35
C MET A 654 -16.61 25.50 -25.16
N LEU A 655 -15.62 25.68 -24.26
CA LEU A 655 -14.97 26.97 -24.05
C LEU A 655 -14.28 27.47 -25.33
N ILE A 656 -13.60 26.59 -26.05
CA ILE A 656 -12.96 26.91 -27.35
C ILE A 656 -13.99 27.41 -28.35
N VAL A 657 -15.13 26.72 -28.51
CA VAL A 657 -16.20 27.11 -29.45
C VAL A 657 -16.79 28.45 -29.04
N LEU A 658 -17.12 28.67 -27.77
CA LEU A 658 -17.67 29.95 -27.28
C LEU A 658 -16.66 31.09 -27.42
N GLY A 659 -15.37 30.85 -27.26
CA GLY A 659 -14.30 31.82 -27.51
C GLY A 659 -14.17 32.17 -28.99
N ALA A 660 -14.19 31.18 -29.89
CA ALA A 660 -14.17 31.38 -31.35
C ALA A 660 -15.39 32.17 -31.85
N MET A 661 -16.57 31.91 -31.28
CA MET A 661 -17.79 32.68 -31.56
C MET A 661 -17.72 34.13 -31.03
N GLY A 662 -16.77 34.43 -30.14
CA GLY A 662 -16.62 35.75 -29.53
C GLY A 662 -17.57 36.00 -28.34
N ILE A 663 -18.23 34.96 -27.83
CA ILE A 663 -19.12 35.04 -26.67
C ILE A 663 -18.28 35.19 -25.37
N LEU A 664 -17.13 34.48 -25.31
CA LEU A 664 -16.23 34.54 -24.17
C LEU A 664 -14.95 35.32 -24.50
N PRO A 665 -14.63 36.37 -23.72
CA PRO A 665 -13.34 37.03 -23.81
C PRO A 665 -12.18 36.14 -23.31
N PRO A 666 -10.91 36.39 -23.75
CA PRO A 666 -9.76 35.57 -23.37
C PRO A 666 -9.58 35.37 -21.86
N ALA A 667 -9.71 36.46 -21.09
CA ALA A 667 -9.58 36.39 -19.62
C ALA A 667 -10.66 35.54 -18.97
N THR A 668 -11.91 35.60 -19.49
CA THR A 668 -13.01 34.75 -18.97
C THR A 668 -12.82 33.30 -19.36
N SER A 669 -12.38 33.01 -20.57
CA SER A 669 -12.02 31.65 -21.02
C SER A 669 -10.94 31.04 -20.13
N ALA A 670 -9.86 31.78 -19.85
CA ALA A 670 -8.77 31.37 -18.97
C ALA A 670 -9.25 31.15 -17.53
N LEU A 671 -10.10 32.04 -17.01
CA LEU A 671 -10.66 31.91 -15.65
C LEU A 671 -11.52 30.64 -15.52
N LEU A 672 -12.42 30.40 -16.45
CA LEU A 672 -13.30 29.23 -16.45
C LEU A 672 -12.49 27.92 -16.64
N HIS A 673 -11.49 27.96 -17.51
CA HIS A 673 -10.57 26.83 -17.69
C HIS A 673 -9.84 26.49 -16.39
N ASN A 674 -9.20 27.46 -15.74
CA ASN A 674 -8.48 27.25 -14.49
C ASN A 674 -9.42 26.83 -13.35
N ALA A 675 -10.63 27.40 -13.26
CA ALA A 675 -11.63 26.99 -12.28
C ALA A 675 -12.09 25.53 -12.49
N SER A 676 -12.28 25.12 -13.75
CA SER A 676 -12.63 23.74 -14.08
C SER A 676 -11.49 22.77 -13.74
N THR A 677 -10.25 23.12 -14.05
CA THR A 677 -9.05 22.35 -13.72
C THR A 677 -8.93 22.14 -12.21
N LEU A 678 -9.10 23.23 -11.43
CA LEU A 678 -9.11 23.15 -9.98
C LEU A 678 -10.25 22.29 -9.45
N GLY A 679 -11.46 22.46 -9.99
CA GLY A 679 -12.65 21.68 -9.59
C GLY A 679 -12.45 20.17 -9.82
N VAL A 680 -11.94 19.77 -10.99
CA VAL A 680 -11.63 18.38 -11.31
C VAL A 680 -10.51 17.85 -10.41
N SER A 681 -9.48 18.65 -10.14
CA SER A 681 -8.36 18.27 -9.27
C SER A 681 -8.82 18.06 -7.83
N LEU A 682 -9.62 18.95 -7.27
CA LEU A 682 -10.19 18.80 -5.92
C LEU A 682 -11.11 17.58 -5.83
N LYS A 683 -11.94 17.34 -6.85
CA LYS A 683 -12.76 16.12 -6.95
C LYS A 683 -11.88 14.86 -7.00
N SER A 684 -10.75 14.90 -7.71
CA SER A 684 -9.82 13.78 -7.80
C SER A 684 -9.16 13.43 -6.47
N MET A 685 -9.09 14.37 -5.53
CA MET A 685 -8.54 14.16 -4.18
C MET A 685 -9.55 13.58 -3.18
N THR A 686 -10.83 13.46 -3.54
CA THR A 686 -11.84 12.87 -2.64
C THR A 686 -11.77 11.34 -2.67
N ASN A 687 -12.26 10.69 -1.63
CA ASN A 687 -12.34 9.24 -1.56
C ASN A 687 -13.18 8.66 -2.71
N LEU A 688 -12.90 7.42 -3.06
CA LEU A 688 -13.55 6.66 -4.16
C LEU A 688 -14.69 5.82 -3.65
N LEU A 689 -14.54 5.28 -2.44
CA LEU A 689 -15.61 4.62 -1.70
C LEU A 689 -16.36 5.69 -0.90
N THR A 690 -17.60 5.88 -1.19
CA THR A 690 -18.51 6.80 -0.46
C THR A 690 -19.42 6.03 0.48
#